data_55593cb44dd5a1e690e1a9a444269aaf
#
_entry.id   55593cb44dd5a1e690e1a9a444269aaf
#
_cell.length_a   1.000
_cell.length_b   1.000
_cell.length_c   1.000
_cell.angle_alpha   90.00
_cell.angle_beta   90.00
_cell.angle_gamma   90.00
#
_symmetry.space_group_name_H-M   'P 1'
#
loop_
_entity.id
_entity.type
_entity.pdbx_description
1 polymer ?
#
loop_
_entity_poly.entity_id
_entity_poly.type
_entity_poly.pdbx_seq_one_letter_code
_entity_poly.pdbx_strand_id
1 'polypeptide(L)'
;MRAKVRNRNIKALSLSNKVCIRYLRIKFVPLQRFRYFELIMKFNYKKFLPHIAAMVLFIAVGFVYFSPVLDGKKIFQSDMSQFEGGSKDLADYEQATGEKAGWTDGMFSGMPAYQLVMPESYNIFKTISTPITLGGYSFSVGIVFLLMLGFYIFMISMGAKPLISAVAALAYALGSYNIIIIAVGHITKAWAMAMMAPVLGGMIMVFRRKRLAGAAIFTVALGLQINFNHIQITYYTMLAAFVLGICFFVYAVKDKRLKDFAFGCGILVLCAIVSLMPNSSHLKLNSEYVKHTMRGGSELTVKTDKTSQSQNNSKGLSIDYAYAWSYGLGESFSVIIPDFKGGGSSDHRFEKLAERRIQQVQTTRPAQADNPQINSIVNQYVASTYWGEQPFTAGTVYFGAIVCFLALLGFILLDGRMRWWLVGASVLSFILAWGGNAMWINKFLFEHLPFYDKFRTPSMALVIANVTMVMSAFLGLKEFLYGDKDPKKKRTALYVSAGITAGFCLLCAIGIIPSLFMDFSCSKDSIFQTALGDSFIQALHDDRQAAFTSDAFRSFCFIAVAFVVMILFSLNKVRKEIIVVAVIGLACAIDLWGVDRRYLDKSNFQKAYEMTPQSTSAIEGIKQQVANQGINHYRVYNMAVSTFNDASTSYFFPSIGGYHGAKLQRYQEIIDFCLQNRSYVQKDLADTALLANNQLRQFFFQYRNMVPCPNLGVVDMLDAKFFILPLGEEGGVPVYNPEACGAAWFVPEIKWAASPDEEILALDNFNPRRTLVLNKKYKSIVKQSTGFDEQAKIELEPQAVHNPDYKKYTYTSNNDQMAVFSEIYYEGDWKAYIDGVETPILQADYVLRALQLPKGKHVVEFKFEPDSLGTFTPVNLAGSILITLLVLAAIASPFLKPIIEKRKKAQVKAGE
;
A
#
# COMPACT_ATOMS: atom_id res chain seq x y z
N MET A 1 54.80 15.86 -26.19
CA MET A 1 53.65 15.60 -27.12
C MET A 1 52.27 15.89 -26.52
N ARG A 2 52.15 16.34 -25.27
CA ARG A 2 50.84 16.65 -24.60
C ARG A 2 50.45 18.15 -24.56
N ALA A 3 51.25 19.07 -25.12
CA ALA A 3 50.96 20.50 -25.12
C ALA A 3 50.40 21.06 -26.48
N LYS A 4 50.32 20.26 -27.52
CA LYS A 4 49.85 20.73 -28.86
C LYS A 4 48.39 20.40 -29.17
N VAL A 5 47.71 19.58 -28.34
CA VAL A 5 46.30 19.20 -28.57
C VAL A 5 45.32 20.13 -27.84
N ARG A 6 45.77 20.89 -26.85
CA ARG A 6 44.93 21.81 -26.08
C ARG A 6 44.61 23.15 -26.77
N ASN A 7 45.38 23.54 -27.77
CA ASN A 7 45.18 24.84 -28.46
C ASN A 7 44.35 24.77 -29.78
N ARG A 8 43.99 23.57 -30.21
CA ARG A 8 43.08 23.46 -31.42
C ARG A 8 41.61 23.47 -31.06
N ASN A 9 41.22 23.03 -29.83
CA ASN A 9 39.82 23.00 -29.44
C ASN A 9 39.28 24.34 -28.91
N ILE A 10 40.16 25.30 -28.57
CA ILE A 10 39.71 26.61 -28.09
C ILE A 10 39.41 27.53 -29.26
N LYS A 11 40.02 27.31 -30.43
CA LYS A 11 39.68 28.09 -31.65
C LYS A 11 38.41 27.62 -32.38
N ALA A 12 38.01 26.37 -32.20
CA ALA A 12 36.77 25.86 -32.78
C ALA A 12 35.51 26.33 -32.00
N LEU A 13 35.63 26.51 -30.66
CA LEU A 13 34.56 27.04 -29.83
C LEU A 13 34.35 28.56 -29.98
N SER A 14 35.35 29.32 -30.43
CA SER A 14 35.21 30.77 -30.66
C SER A 14 34.60 31.14 -32.03
N LEU A 15 34.60 30.24 -33.01
CA LEU A 15 33.94 30.43 -34.29
C LEU A 15 32.45 30.03 -34.30
N SER A 16 32.08 29.03 -33.43
CA SER A 16 30.68 28.64 -33.30
C SER A 16 29.82 29.71 -32.60
N ASN A 17 30.40 30.47 -31.68
CA ASN A 17 29.68 31.53 -30.96
C ASN A 17 29.51 32.83 -31.80
N LYS A 18 30.25 33.03 -32.89
CA LYS A 18 30.06 34.18 -33.78
C LYS A 18 29.00 33.96 -34.86
N VAL A 19 28.64 32.73 -35.16
CA VAL A 19 27.59 32.41 -36.15
C VAL A 19 26.20 32.36 -35.46
N CYS A 20 26.12 31.94 -34.18
CA CYS A 20 24.85 31.93 -33.43
C CYS A 20 24.34 33.32 -33.01
N ILE A 21 25.23 34.33 -32.92
CA ILE A 21 24.84 35.72 -32.56
C ILE A 21 24.29 36.50 -33.74
N ARG A 22 24.47 36.04 -34.98
CA ARG A 22 23.95 36.73 -36.20
C ARG A 22 22.55 36.31 -36.61
N TYR A 23 22.00 35.22 -36.10
CA TYR A 23 20.62 34.76 -36.39
C TYR A 23 19.57 35.12 -35.33
N LEU A 24 19.97 35.68 -34.19
CA LEU A 24 19.09 36.15 -33.12
C LEU A 24 18.99 37.70 -33.07
N ARG A 25 19.01 38.38 -34.22
CA ARG A 25 18.47 39.74 -34.32
C ARG A 25 16.94 39.69 -34.52
N ILE A 26 16.24 39.11 -33.53
CA ILE A 26 14.83 39.37 -33.28
C ILE A 26 14.75 40.79 -32.72
N LYS A 27 13.99 41.63 -33.41
CA LYS A 27 13.74 43.03 -33.10
C LYS A 27 13.58 43.26 -31.61
N PHE A 28 14.53 43.97 -31.00
CA PHE A 28 14.40 44.52 -29.68
C PHE A 28 13.17 45.46 -29.66
N VAL A 29 12.12 45.01 -29.01
CA VAL A 29 10.95 45.84 -28.71
C VAL A 29 11.36 46.82 -27.62
N PRO A 30 11.01 48.12 -27.73
CA PRO A 30 11.56 49.20 -26.91
C PRO A 30 11.33 48.99 -25.43
N LEU A 31 12.29 49.44 -24.62
CA LEU A 31 12.33 49.42 -23.16
C LEU A 31 11.06 49.91 -22.41
N GLN A 32 10.09 50.49 -23.07
CA GLN A 32 8.79 50.85 -22.51
C GLN A 32 7.97 49.64 -22.03
N ARG A 33 8.24 48.40 -22.53
CA ARG A 33 7.57 47.17 -22.02
C ARG A 33 8.19 46.62 -20.73
N PHE A 34 9.41 47.02 -20.36
CA PHE A 34 10.00 46.62 -19.05
C PHE A 34 9.34 47.32 -17.85
N ARG A 35 8.76 48.53 -18.04
CA ARG A 35 7.94 49.16 -16.97
C ARG A 35 6.64 48.42 -16.70
N TYR A 36 6.13 47.59 -17.62
CA TYR A 36 5.02 46.68 -17.36
C TYR A 36 5.41 45.49 -16.54
N PHE A 37 6.66 45.01 -16.64
CA PHE A 37 7.18 43.92 -15.84
C PHE A 37 7.40 44.38 -14.39
N GLU A 38 7.88 45.58 -14.14
CA GLU A 38 7.97 46.17 -12.80
C GLU A 38 6.61 46.44 -12.16
N LEU A 39 5.57 46.71 -12.92
CA LEU A 39 4.20 46.85 -12.39
C LEU A 39 3.52 45.52 -12.06
N ILE A 40 3.97 44.43 -12.65
CA ILE A 40 3.49 43.07 -12.38
C ILE A 40 4.15 42.50 -11.11
N MET A 41 5.35 42.92 -10.74
CA MET A 41 6.15 42.39 -9.62
C MET A 41 6.16 43.28 -8.37
N LYS A 42 5.03 43.84 -7.98
CA LYS A 42 4.81 44.11 -6.54
C LYS A 42 4.41 42.79 -5.86
N PHE A 43 5.32 41.81 -5.93
CA PHE A 43 5.17 40.54 -5.19
C PHE A 43 5.12 40.87 -3.70
N ASN A 44 3.94 40.78 -3.11
CA ASN A 44 3.77 41.05 -1.68
C ASN A 44 4.21 39.84 -0.89
N TYR A 45 5.55 39.66 -0.76
CA TYR A 45 6.19 38.55 -0.05
C TYR A 45 5.63 38.38 1.39
N LYS A 46 5.15 39.46 2.03
CA LYS A 46 4.54 39.42 3.37
C LYS A 46 3.30 38.53 3.41
N LYS A 47 2.58 38.35 2.30
CA LYS A 47 1.45 37.42 2.24
C LYS A 47 1.88 35.96 2.20
N PHE A 48 3.08 35.67 1.70
CA PHE A 48 3.61 34.31 1.60
C PHE A 48 4.34 33.87 2.87
N LEU A 49 4.84 34.81 3.67
CA LEU A 49 5.61 34.50 4.88
C LEU A 49 4.90 33.53 5.84
N PRO A 50 3.57 33.65 6.14
CA PRO A 50 2.88 32.68 6.99
C PRO A 50 2.78 31.28 6.39
N HIS A 51 2.74 31.16 5.06
CA HIS A 51 2.73 29.87 4.37
C HIS A 51 4.12 29.22 4.39
N ILE A 52 5.18 30.00 4.18
CA ILE A 52 6.57 29.54 4.31
C ILE A 52 6.83 29.09 5.75
N ALA A 53 6.39 29.86 6.75
CA ALA A 53 6.52 29.51 8.15
C ALA A 53 5.80 28.18 8.47
N ALA A 54 4.62 27.92 7.88
CA ALA A 54 3.94 26.64 8.01
C ALA A 54 4.75 25.49 7.40
N MET A 55 5.35 25.68 6.22
CA MET A 55 6.20 24.64 5.59
C MET A 55 7.44 24.33 6.44
N VAL A 56 8.10 25.36 6.95
CA VAL A 56 9.25 25.19 7.86
C VAL A 56 8.83 24.46 9.14
N LEU A 57 7.67 24.81 9.71
CA LEU A 57 7.12 24.11 10.87
C LEU A 57 6.88 22.63 10.57
N PHE A 58 6.30 22.28 9.42
CA PHE A 58 6.02 20.89 9.05
C PHE A 58 7.29 20.07 8.91
N ILE A 59 8.31 20.64 8.26
CA ILE A 59 9.61 20.00 8.15
C ILE A 59 10.24 19.83 9.56
N ALA A 60 10.20 20.87 10.39
CA ALA A 60 10.76 20.82 11.74
C ALA A 60 10.06 19.76 12.60
N VAL A 61 8.72 19.69 12.58
CA VAL A 61 7.96 18.65 13.30
C VAL A 61 8.35 17.27 12.83
N GLY A 62 8.48 17.06 11.52
CA GLY A 62 8.92 15.79 10.95
C GLY A 62 10.31 15.38 11.47
N PHE A 63 11.31 16.27 11.45
CA PHE A 63 12.64 15.98 11.97
C PHE A 63 12.67 15.78 13.49
N VAL A 64 11.89 16.52 14.26
CA VAL A 64 11.83 16.32 15.72
C VAL A 64 11.17 14.99 16.06
N TYR A 65 10.13 14.60 15.34
CA TYR A 65 9.46 13.30 15.55
C TYR A 65 10.38 12.14 15.14
N PHE A 66 10.98 12.22 13.97
CA PHE A 66 11.89 11.21 13.42
C PHE A 66 13.37 11.57 13.65
N SER A 67 13.70 12.11 14.81
CA SER A 67 15.06 12.60 15.09
C SER A 67 16.21 11.61 14.81
N PRO A 68 16.06 10.26 14.96
CA PRO A 68 17.13 9.32 14.63
C PRO A 68 17.53 9.31 13.15
N VAL A 69 16.69 9.87 12.26
CA VAL A 69 17.05 10.04 10.84
C VAL A 69 18.25 10.98 10.66
N LEU A 70 18.44 11.92 11.58
CA LEU A 70 19.61 12.82 11.59
C LEU A 70 20.92 12.07 11.87
N ASP A 71 20.83 10.91 12.53
CA ASP A 71 21.94 10.00 12.81
C ASP A 71 22.11 8.94 11.70
N GLY A 72 21.45 9.12 10.56
CA GLY A 72 21.47 8.18 9.43
C GLY A 72 20.68 6.88 9.65
N LYS A 73 19.87 6.81 10.72
CA LYS A 73 19.01 5.65 10.99
C LYS A 73 17.71 5.73 10.19
N LYS A 74 17.12 4.57 9.91
CA LYS A 74 15.82 4.41 9.26
C LYS A 74 14.88 3.64 10.16
N ILE A 75 13.57 3.82 9.97
CA ILE A 75 12.56 2.99 10.63
C ILE A 75 12.66 1.57 10.06
N PHE A 76 12.76 0.57 10.93
CA PHE A 76 12.55 -0.82 10.51
C PHE A 76 11.07 -1.02 10.21
N GLN A 77 10.77 -1.41 8.98
CA GLN A 77 9.40 -1.57 8.47
C GLN A 77 9.30 -2.94 7.81
N SER A 78 8.51 -3.83 8.39
CA SER A 78 8.38 -5.22 7.91
C SER A 78 7.98 -5.29 6.43
N ASP A 79 6.97 -4.53 6.02
CA ASP A 79 6.51 -4.53 4.61
C ASP A 79 7.56 -3.99 3.64
N MET A 80 8.39 -3.02 4.08
CA MET A 80 9.49 -2.53 3.24
C MET A 80 10.60 -3.55 3.09
N SER A 81 10.92 -4.29 4.16
CA SER A 81 11.89 -5.39 4.07
C SER A 81 11.40 -6.49 3.11
N GLN A 82 10.12 -6.83 3.17
CA GLN A 82 9.50 -7.76 2.22
C GLN A 82 9.52 -7.23 0.78
N PHE A 83 9.23 -5.94 0.60
CA PHE A 83 9.31 -5.29 -0.71
C PHE A 83 10.74 -5.28 -1.28
N GLU A 84 11.74 -4.92 -0.45
CA GLU A 84 13.15 -4.93 -0.85
C GLU A 84 13.62 -6.34 -1.22
N GLY A 85 13.21 -7.36 -0.46
CA GLY A 85 13.48 -8.77 -0.79
C GLY A 85 12.88 -9.17 -2.12
N GLY A 86 11.59 -8.91 -2.30
CA GLY A 86 10.85 -9.34 -3.49
C GLY A 86 11.13 -8.54 -4.76
N SER A 87 11.81 -7.39 -4.67
CA SER A 87 12.18 -6.56 -5.82
C SER A 87 13.70 -6.46 -6.06
N LYS A 88 14.49 -7.29 -5.40
CA LYS A 88 15.95 -7.22 -5.45
C LYS A 88 16.51 -7.49 -6.85
N ASP A 89 16.00 -8.49 -7.53
CA ASP A 89 16.36 -8.83 -8.91
C ASP A 89 16.10 -7.68 -9.89
N LEU A 90 14.95 -6.99 -9.72
CA LEU A 90 14.59 -5.81 -10.51
C LEU A 90 15.53 -4.64 -10.24
N ALA A 91 15.88 -4.41 -8.98
CA ALA A 91 16.81 -3.34 -8.58
C ALA A 91 18.22 -3.61 -9.11
N ASP A 92 18.68 -4.86 -9.08
CA ASP A 92 19.99 -5.27 -9.61
C ASP A 92 20.04 -5.11 -11.14
N TYR A 93 18.96 -5.47 -11.84
CA TYR A 93 18.85 -5.24 -13.28
C TYR A 93 18.87 -3.75 -13.63
N GLU A 94 18.06 -2.92 -12.93
CA GLU A 94 18.04 -1.47 -13.13
C GLU A 94 19.42 -0.83 -12.82
N GLN A 95 20.10 -1.30 -11.79
CA GLN A 95 21.45 -0.81 -11.46
C GLN A 95 22.48 -1.17 -12.53
N ALA A 96 22.39 -2.36 -13.11
CA ALA A 96 23.35 -2.86 -14.09
C ALA A 96 23.14 -2.27 -15.50
N THR A 97 21.86 -2.02 -15.88
CA THR A 97 21.50 -1.64 -17.25
C THR A 97 20.96 -0.22 -17.40
N GLY A 98 20.43 0.36 -16.32
CA GLY A 98 19.65 1.60 -16.34
C GLY A 98 18.22 1.43 -16.83
N GLU A 99 17.78 0.21 -17.15
CA GLU A 99 16.45 -0.13 -17.63
C GLU A 99 15.62 -0.81 -16.53
N LYS A 100 14.29 -0.73 -16.64
CA LYS A 100 13.35 -1.37 -15.71
C LYS A 100 12.72 -2.58 -16.35
N ALA A 101 12.75 -3.72 -15.66
CA ALA A 101 12.06 -4.91 -16.09
C ALA A 101 10.57 -4.89 -15.71
N GLY A 102 9.75 -5.54 -16.53
CA GLY A 102 8.31 -5.72 -16.31
C GLY A 102 7.94 -7.03 -15.63
N TRP A 103 8.90 -7.97 -15.54
CA TRP A 103 8.79 -9.28 -14.91
C TRP A 103 9.80 -9.44 -13.78
N THR A 104 9.49 -10.21 -12.74
CA THR A 104 10.44 -10.64 -11.69
C THR A 104 10.52 -12.15 -11.63
N ASP A 105 11.72 -12.70 -11.50
CA ASP A 105 11.97 -14.11 -11.23
C ASP A 105 12.18 -14.37 -9.72
N GLY A 106 12.28 -13.32 -8.91
CA GLY A 106 12.62 -13.38 -7.49
C GLY A 106 11.58 -14.08 -6.62
N MET A 107 10.30 -14.00 -6.96
CA MET A 107 9.20 -14.55 -6.16
C MET A 107 8.28 -15.44 -6.97
N PHE A 108 7.69 -16.47 -6.29
CA PHE A 108 6.63 -17.35 -6.83
C PHE A 108 6.98 -17.95 -8.18
N SER A 109 8.26 -18.28 -8.38
CA SER A 109 8.82 -18.80 -9.64
C SER A 109 8.67 -17.87 -10.84
N GLY A 110 8.23 -16.64 -10.64
CA GLY A 110 8.05 -15.60 -11.64
C GLY A 110 6.64 -14.97 -11.64
N MET A 111 6.59 -13.63 -11.73
CA MET A 111 5.34 -12.90 -11.81
C MET A 111 5.54 -11.51 -12.46
N PRO A 112 4.46 -10.89 -13.02
CA PRO A 112 4.54 -9.51 -13.48
C PRO A 112 4.94 -8.54 -12.37
N ALA A 113 5.89 -7.63 -12.66
CA ALA A 113 6.42 -6.66 -11.71
C ALA A 113 5.56 -5.38 -11.58
N TYR A 114 4.37 -5.34 -12.19
CA TYR A 114 3.53 -4.13 -12.31
C TYR A 114 3.16 -3.44 -10.99
N GLN A 115 3.19 -4.17 -9.88
CA GLN A 115 2.94 -3.61 -8.55
C GLN A 115 4.21 -3.42 -7.71
N LEU A 116 5.36 -3.86 -8.18
CA LEU A 116 6.68 -3.67 -7.58
C LEU A 116 7.40 -2.48 -8.21
N VAL A 117 7.67 -2.58 -9.50
CA VAL A 117 8.35 -1.56 -10.28
C VAL A 117 7.58 -1.35 -11.58
N MET A 118 7.34 -0.10 -11.97
CA MET A 118 6.58 0.20 -13.17
C MET A 118 7.47 0.82 -14.25
N PRO A 119 7.69 0.12 -15.37
CA PRO A 119 8.40 0.68 -16.53
C PRO A 119 7.47 1.58 -17.35
N GLU A 120 7.17 2.78 -16.87
CA GLU A 120 6.38 3.74 -17.64
C GLU A 120 7.14 5.03 -17.91
N SER A 121 6.81 5.68 -19.05
CA SER A 121 7.46 6.91 -19.52
C SER A 121 6.49 8.09 -19.51
N TYR A 122 7.04 9.32 -19.42
CA TYR A 122 6.32 10.60 -19.57
C TYR A 122 5.19 10.83 -18.54
N ASN A 123 5.28 10.29 -17.34
CA ASN A 123 4.34 10.57 -16.27
C ASN A 123 4.82 11.73 -15.41
N ILE A 124 4.15 12.89 -15.52
CA ILE A 124 4.48 14.11 -14.75
C ILE A 124 4.43 13.86 -13.23
N PHE A 125 3.54 12.98 -12.76
CA PHE A 125 3.38 12.72 -11.33
C PHE A 125 4.59 11.99 -10.74
N LYS A 126 5.28 11.15 -11.49
CA LYS A 126 6.57 10.56 -11.06
C LYS A 126 7.62 11.63 -10.85
N THR A 127 7.68 12.62 -11.77
CA THR A 127 8.66 13.72 -11.69
C THR A 127 8.42 14.61 -10.49
N ILE A 128 7.15 14.91 -10.14
CA ILE A 128 6.83 15.81 -9.04
C ILE A 128 6.69 15.09 -7.70
N SER A 129 6.50 13.77 -7.67
CA SER A 129 6.35 13.00 -6.42
C SER A 129 7.60 13.06 -5.56
N THR A 130 8.79 12.85 -6.13
CA THR A 130 10.05 12.87 -5.39
C THR A 130 10.29 14.18 -4.62
N PRO A 131 10.21 15.39 -5.22
CA PRO A 131 10.41 16.62 -4.47
C PRO A 131 9.30 16.89 -3.44
N ILE A 132 8.04 16.54 -3.68
CA ILE A 132 6.97 16.78 -2.69
C ILE A 132 7.01 15.80 -1.52
N THR A 133 7.66 14.64 -1.69
CA THR A 133 7.90 13.65 -0.64
C THR A 133 9.28 13.81 0.01
N LEU A 134 10.00 14.89 -0.30
CA LEU A 134 11.35 15.22 0.23
C LEU A 134 12.39 14.11 0.04
N GLY A 135 12.31 13.32 -1.01
CA GLY A 135 13.32 12.30 -1.32
C GLY A 135 12.78 10.88 -1.54
N GLY A 136 11.47 10.68 -1.51
CA GLY A 136 10.85 9.41 -1.92
C GLY A 136 10.55 8.42 -0.78
N TYR A 137 10.55 7.12 -1.12
CA TYR A 137 9.97 6.06 -0.29
C TYR A 137 10.61 5.87 1.09
N SER A 138 11.90 5.99 1.22
CA SER A 138 12.60 5.69 2.47
C SER A 138 12.68 6.86 3.46
N PHE A 139 12.07 8.00 3.13
CA PHE A 139 12.20 9.21 3.96
C PHE A 139 10.93 9.51 4.75
N SER A 140 10.85 8.99 5.97
CA SER A 140 9.68 9.09 6.86
C SER A 140 9.24 10.53 7.15
N VAL A 141 10.20 11.48 7.24
CA VAL A 141 9.90 12.92 7.39
C VAL A 141 9.06 13.45 6.22
N GLY A 142 9.38 12.99 4.99
CA GLY A 142 8.64 13.38 3.78
C GLY A 142 7.20 12.89 3.77
N ILE A 143 6.92 11.73 4.36
CA ILE A 143 5.56 11.18 4.44
C ILE A 143 4.69 12.06 5.32
N VAL A 144 5.14 12.37 6.53
CA VAL A 144 4.40 13.23 7.46
C VAL A 144 4.30 14.66 6.94
N PHE A 145 5.35 15.17 6.29
CA PHE A 145 5.31 16.46 5.60
C PHE A 145 4.21 16.49 4.53
N LEU A 146 4.08 15.45 3.71
CA LEU A 146 3.06 15.40 2.66
C LEU A 146 1.64 15.32 3.22
N LEU A 147 1.42 14.58 4.33
CA LEU A 147 0.14 14.55 5.05
C LEU A 147 -0.24 15.94 5.54
N MET A 148 0.70 16.65 6.16
CA MET A 148 0.48 18.04 6.61
C MET A 148 0.24 18.98 5.44
N LEU A 149 1.02 18.90 4.37
CA LEU A 149 0.88 19.75 3.20
C LEU A 149 -0.49 19.58 2.54
N GLY A 150 -0.93 18.34 2.32
CA GLY A 150 -2.22 18.04 1.71
C GLY A 150 -3.39 18.64 2.52
N PHE A 151 -3.39 18.42 3.84
CA PHE A 151 -4.45 18.95 4.69
C PHE A 151 -4.38 20.49 4.82
N TYR A 152 -3.20 21.07 4.85
CA TYR A 152 -2.99 22.52 4.82
C TYR A 152 -3.58 23.17 3.56
N ILE A 153 -3.31 22.59 2.37
CA ILE A 153 -3.88 23.05 1.10
C ILE A 153 -5.41 23.03 1.17
N PHE A 154 -6.01 21.97 1.71
CA PHE A 154 -7.46 21.93 1.92
C PHE A 154 -7.95 23.08 2.79
N MET A 155 -7.38 23.27 3.97
CA MET A 155 -7.82 24.30 4.93
C MET A 155 -7.70 25.72 4.35
N ILE A 156 -6.58 26.01 3.64
CA ILE A 156 -6.40 27.28 2.92
C ILE A 156 -7.46 27.43 1.81
N SER A 157 -7.77 26.37 1.08
CA SER A 157 -8.81 26.38 0.03
C SER A 157 -10.21 26.68 0.60
N MET A 158 -10.45 26.30 1.85
CA MET A 158 -11.67 26.61 2.60
C MET A 158 -11.65 28.02 3.22
N GLY A 159 -10.59 28.81 3.01
CA GLY A 159 -10.45 30.18 3.51
C GLY A 159 -10.15 30.24 5.01
N ALA A 160 -9.51 29.21 5.57
CA ALA A 160 -9.00 29.28 6.93
C ALA A 160 -7.70 30.11 6.97
N LYS A 161 -7.44 30.78 8.11
CA LYS A 161 -6.19 31.51 8.33
C LYS A 161 -5.01 30.54 8.42
N PRO A 162 -3.79 30.93 7.99
CA PRO A 162 -2.63 30.05 7.95
C PRO A 162 -2.35 29.29 9.26
N LEU A 163 -2.50 29.94 10.42
CA LEU A 163 -2.24 29.30 11.71
C LEU A 163 -3.23 28.18 12.01
N ILE A 164 -4.54 28.41 11.82
CA ILE A 164 -5.56 27.34 11.99
C ILE A 164 -5.29 26.21 10.99
N SER A 165 -4.92 26.55 9.75
CA SER A 165 -4.61 25.56 8.73
C SER A 165 -3.40 24.71 9.10
N ALA A 166 -2.38 25.32 9.72
CA ALA A 166 -1.19 24.61 10.18
C ALA A 166 -1.51 23.67 11.35
N VAL A 167 -2.30 24.15 12.34
CA VAL A 167 -2.71 23.30 13.46
C VAL A 167 -3.60 22.14 13.00
N ALA A 168 -4.52 22.39 12.06
CA ALA A 168 -5.35 21.35 11.48
C ALA A 168 -4.51 20.29 10.73
N ALA A 169 -3.50 20.75 9.99
CA ALA A 169 -2.57 19.88 9.28
C ALA A 169 -1.75 18.99 10.23
N LEU A 170 -1.27 19.57 11.34
CA LEU A 170 -0.61 18.82 12.42
C LEU A 170 -1.54 17.77 13.04
N ALA A 171 -2.76 18.16 13.40
CA ALA A 171 -3.74 17.27 14.00
C ALA A 171 -4.12 16.11 13.05
N TYR A 172 -4.20 16.35 11.74
CA TYR A 172 -4.44 15.31 10.77
C TYR A 172 -3.25 14.35 10.64
N ALA A 173 -2.05 14.90 10.46
CA ALA A 173 -0.86 14.09 10.19
C ALA A 173 -0.42 13.25 11.41
N LEU A 174 -0.64 13.75 12.62
CA LEU A 174 -0.35 13.07 13.88
C LEU A 174 -1.55 12.24 14.41
N GLY A 175 -2.62 12.02 13.65
CA GLY A 175 -3.60 10.99 14.00
C GLY A 175 -2.94 9.61 13.99
N SER A 176 -3.14 8.80 15.05
CA SER A 176 -2.32 7.59 15.29
C SER A 176 -2.32 6.61 14.11
N TYR A 177 -3.42 6.52 13.38
CA TYR A 177 -3.49 5.66 12.19
C TYR A 177 -2.42 6.00 11.14
N ASN A 178 -2.11 7.29 10.94
CA ASN A 178 -1.06 7.71 10.00
C ASN A 178 0.33 7.24 10.46
N ILE A 179 0.61 7.36 11.76
CA ILE A 179 1.89 6.96 12.34
C ILE A 179 2.05 5.42 12.34
N ILE A 180 0.98 4.70 12.69
CA ILE A 180 0.95 3.24 12.67
C ILE A 180 1.23 2.69 11.27
N ILE A 181 0.58 3.22 10.23
CA ILE A 181 0.82 2.76 8.85
C ILE A 181 2.22 3.13 8.34
N ILE A 182 2.84 4.20 8.86
CA ILE A 182 4.24 4.52 8.60
C ILE A 182 5.14 3.50 9.30
N ALA A 183 4.84 3.15 10.55
CA ALA A 183 5.62 2.18 11.32
C ALA A 183 5.68 0.81 10.62
N VAL A 184 4.57 0.33 10.06
CA VAL A 184 4.52 -0.97 9.36
C VAL A 184 5.00 -0.93 7.91
N GLY A 185 5.22 0.27 7.32
CA GLY A 185 5.76 0.42 5.96
C GLY A 185 4.73 0.61 4.84
N HIS A 186 3.46 0.89 5.15
CA HIS A 186 2.42 1.16 4.16
C HIS A 186 2.55 2.56 3.53
N ILE A 187 3.68 2.87 2.91
CA ILE A 187 4.06 4.21 2.45
C ILE A 187 3.14 4.73 1.36
N THR A 188 2.85 3.92 0.34
CA THR A 188 1.94 4.28 -0.77
C THR A 188 0.55 4.62 -0.28
N LYS A 189 0.07 3.93 0.76
CA LYS A 189 -1.19 4.20 1.44
C LYS A 189 -1.17 5.57 2.13
N ALA A 190 -0.12 5.88 2.90
CA ALA A 190 0.03 7.16 3.57
C ALA A 190 0.08 8.34 2.56
N TRP A 191 0.77 8.18 1.44
CA TRP A 191 0.81 9.17 0.36
C TRP A 191 -0.56 9.36 -0.31
N ALA A 192 -1.27 8.27 -0.59
CA ALA A 192 -2.62 8.36 -1.13
C ALA A 192 -3.59 9.07 -0.15
N MET A 193 -3.46 8.81 1.17
CA MET A 193 -4.22 9.50 2.20
C MET A 193 -3.92 10.99 2.27
N ALA A 194 -2.67 11.41 2.05
CA ALA A 194 -2.29 12.82 1.99
C ALA A 194 -3.04 13.59 0.89
N MET A 195 -3.43 12.92 -0.18
CA MET A 195 -4.15 13.53 -1.30
C MET A 195 -5.68 13.57 -1.12
N MET A 196 -6.25 12.87 -0.13
CA MET A 196 -7.70 12.85 0.10
C MET A 196 -8.27 14.26 0.32
N ALA A 197 -7.67 15.02 1.22
CA ALA A 197 -8.13 16.36 1.56
C ALA A 197 -8.02 17.36 0.38
N PRO A 198 -6.92 17.44 -0.38
CA PRO A 198 -6.82 18.30 -1.55
C PRO A 198 -7.82 17.93 -2.67
N VAL A 199 -8.08 16.64 -2.92
CA VAL A 199 -9.09 16.19 -3.89
C VAL A 199 -10.47 16.74 -3.51
N LEU A 200 -10.90 16.55 -2.27
CA LEU A 200 -12.19 17.06 -1.76
C LEU A 200 -12.23 18.59 -1.75
N GLY A 201 -11.12 19.24 -1.41
CA GLY A 201 -10.98 20.70 -1.42
C GLY A 201 -11.12 21.28 -2.83
N GLY A 202 -10.47 20.69 -3.81
CA GLY A 202 -10.57 21.08 -5.22
C GLY A 202 -12.01 20.98 -5.74
N MET A 203 -12.69 19.87 -5.42
CA MET A 203 -14.10 19.66 -5.77
C MET A 203 -15.02 20.74 -5.16
N ILE A 204 -14.84 21.05 -3.86
CA ILE A 204 -15.62 22.12 -3.19
C ILE A 204 -15.34 23.48 -3.84
N MET A 205 -14.09 23.79 -4.19
CA MET A 205 -13.74 25.03 -4.86
C MET A 205 -14.42 25.17 -6.23
N VAL A 206 -14.49 24.10 -7.03
CA VAL A 206 -15.21 24.09 -8.31
C VAL A 206 -16.68 24.43 -8.10
N PHE A 207 -17.37 23.78 -7.15
CA PHE A 207 -18.77 24.06 -6.81
C PHE A 207 -18.99 25.47 -6.21
N ARG A 208 -17.98 26.05 -5.56
CA ARG A 208 -17.99 27.42 -5.05
C ARG A 208 -17.56 28.45 -6.09
N ARG A 209 -17.52 28.09 -7.40
CA ARG A 209 -17.18 28.95 -8.54
C ARG A 209 -15.71 29.44 -8.59
N LYS A 210 -14.82 28.90 -7.77
CA LYS A 210 -13.36 29.07 -7.91
C LYS A 210 -12.81 28.01 -8.88
N ARG A 211 -13.40 27.95 -10.07
CA ARG A 211 -13.33 26.80 -10.98
C ARG A 211 -11.91 26.44 -11.42
N LEU A 212 -11.13 27.42 -11.89
CA LEU A 212 -9.79 27.14 -12.42
C LEU A 212 -8.82 26.65 -11.33
N ALA A 213 -8.78 27.34 -10.18
CA ALA A 213 -7.94 26.91 -9.05
C ALA A 213 -8.42 25.56 -8.47
N GLY A 214 -9.75 25.38 -8.35
CA GLY A 214 -10.31 24.11 -7.89
C GLY A 214 -10.02 22.97 -8.86
N ALA A 215 -10.13 23.18 -10.17
CA ALA A 215 -9.80 22.23 -11.20
C ALA A 215 -8.32 21.81 -11.12
N ALA A 216 -7.40 22.78 -11.01
CA ALA A 216 -5.97 22.50 -10.92
C ALA A 216 -5.63 21.67 -9.66
N ILE A 217 -6.15 22.06 -8.49
CA ILE A 217 -5.92 21.32 -7.24
C ILE A 217 -6.50 19.91 -7.34
N PHE A 218 -7.75 19.78 -7.84
CA PHE A 218 -8.40 18.47 -7.99
C PHE A 218 -7.62 17.55 -8.93
N THR A 219 -7.24 18.06 -10.11
CA THR A 219 -6.53 17.29 -11.13
C THR A 219 -5.18 16.80 -10.62
N VAL A 220 -4.39 17.69 -10.01
CA VAL A 220 -3.06 17.31 -9.50
C VAL A 220 -3.17 16.34 -8.33
N ALA A 221 -4.06 16.62 -7.37
CA ALA A 221 -4.21 15.78 -6.19
C ALA A 221 -4.77 14.38 -6.54
N LEU A 222 -5.77 14.30 -7.42
CA LEU A 222 -6.31 13.02 -7.86
C LEU A 222 -5.30 12.23 -8.69
N GLY A 223 -4.59 12.89 -9.59
CA GLY A 223 -3.57 12.24 -10.40
C GLY A 223 -2.39 11.71 -9.56
N LEU A 224 -1.94 12.47 -8.56
CA LEU A 224 -0.94 12.01 -7.58
C LEU A 224 -1.48 10.85 -6.74
N GLN A 225 -2.73 10.92 -6.28
CA GLN A 225 -3.34 9.85 -5.50
C GLN A 225 -3.37 8.53 -6.26
N ILE A 226 -3.69 8.58 -7.55
CA ILE A 226 -3.66 7.41 -8.44
C ILE A 226 -2.22 6.93 -8.67
N ASN A 227 -1.28 7.85 -8.90
CA ASN A 227 0.14 7.54 -9.11
C ASN A 227 0.77 6.84 -7.89
N PHE A 228 0.35 7.17 -6.68
CA PHE A 228 0.79 6.50 -5.44
C PHE A 228 0.30 5.06 -5.31
N ASN A 229 -0.51 4.59 -6.24
CA ASN A 229 -0.89 3.20 -6.43
C ASN A 229 -1.56 2.51 -5.23
N HIS A 230 -2.36 3.24 -4.44
CA HIS A 230 -3.20 2.63 -3.42
C HIS A 230 -4.68 2.83 -3.75
N ILE A 231 -5.19 2.01 -4.68
CA ILE A 231 -6.52 2.15 -5.31
C ILE A 231 -7.65 2.16 -4.27
N GLN A 232 -7.54 1.38 -3.20
CA GLN A 232 -8.56 1.33 -2.14
C GLN A 232 -8.73 2.69 -1.43
N ILE A 233 -7.66 3.45 -1.19
CA ILE A 233 -7.75 4.81 -0.63
C ILE A 233 -8.39 5.77 -1.63
N THR A 234 -8.05 5.66 -2.92
CA THR A 234 -8.71 6.43 -3.98
C THR A 234 -10.21 6.13 -4.02
N TYR A 235 -10.59 4.86 -3.91
CA TYR A 235 -11.99 4.44 -3.83
C TYR A 235 -12.71 5.07 -2.64
N TYR A 236 -12.14 5.04 -1.43
CA TYR A 236 -12.71 5.68 -0.26
C TYR A 236 -12.79 7.20 -0.41
N THR A 237 -11.83 7.82 -1.09
CA THR A 237 -11.91 9.26 -1.44
C THR A 237 -13.11 9.52 -2.36
N MET A 238 -13.37 8.65 -3.35
CA MET A 238 -14.51 8.77 -4.25
C MET A 238 -15.85 8.58 -3.53
N LEU A 239 -15.92 7.67 -2.54
CA LEU A 239 -17.13 7.54 -1.71
C LEU A 239 -17.40 8.82 -0.91
N ALA A 240 -16.39 9.41 -0.28
CA ALA A 240 -16.52 10.69 0.41
C ALA A 240 -16.92 11.83 -0.55
N ALA A 241 -16.35 11.85 -1.76
CA ALA A 241 -16.68 12.79 -2.82
C ALA A 241 -18.10 12.60 -3.36
N PHE A 242 -18.58 11.37 -3.42
CA PHE A 242 -19.96 11.05 -3.82
C PHE A 242 -20.97 11.60 -2.81
N VAL A 243 -20.77 11.38 -1.50
CA VAL A 243 -21.60 11.98 -0.44
C VAL A 243 -21.56 13.51 -0.53
N LEU A 244 -20.38 14.11 -0.80
CA LEU A 244 -20.22 15.53 -1.05
C LEU A 244 -21.07 16.00 -2.24
N GLY A 245 -21.02 15.26 -3.36
CA GLY A 245 -21.79 15.53 -4.57
C GLY A 245 -23.27 15.53 -4.31
N ILE A 246 -23.79 14.53 -3.58
CA ILE A 246 -25.21 14.45 -3.18
C ILE A 246 -25.61 15.70 -2.38
N CYS A 247 -24.82 16.10 -1.37
CA CYS A 247 -25.13 17.28 -0.58
C CYS A 247 -25.14 18.55 -1.45
N PHE A 248 -24.17 18.73 -2.34
CA PHE A 248 -24.16 19.89 -3.23
C PHE A 248 -25.30 19.86 -4.25
N PHE A 249 -25.70 18.68 -4.75
CA PHE A 249 -26.85 18.50 -5.63
C PHE A 249 -28.16 18.92 -4.94
N VAL A 250 -28.44 18.36 -3.74
CA VAL A 250 -29.66 18.70 -2.97
C VAL A 250 -29.79 20.21 -2.75
N TYR A 251 -28.68 20.86 -2.39
CA TYR A 251 -28.68 22.32 -2.20
C TYR A 251 -28.73 23.09 -3.53
N ALA A 252 -28.21 22.55 -4.63
CA ALA A 252 -28.35 23.16 -5.95
C ALA A 252 -29.80 23.15 -6.43
N VAL A 253 -30.55 22.08 -6.13
CA VAL A 253 -31.99 22.00 -6.38
C VAL A 253 -32.74 23.03 -5.52
N LYS A 254 -32.49 23.07 -4.19
CA LYS A 254 -33.09 24.04 -3.27
C LYS A 254 -32.84 25.49 -3.66
N ASP A 255 -31.59 25.78 -4.08
CA ASP A 255 -31.16 27.13 -4.44
C ASP A 255 -31.50 27.48 -5.90
N LYS A 256 -32.18 26.60 -6.66
CA LYS A 256 -32.48 26.74 -8.11
C LYS A 256 -31.26 26.98 -8.97
N ARG A 257 -30.12 26.34 -8.65
CA ARG A 257 -28.81 26.50 -9.30
C ARG A 257 -28.30 25.22 -9.97
N LEU A 258 -29.21 24.37 -10.46
CA LEU A 258 -28.88 23.07 -11.03
C LEU A 258 -27.95 23.16 -12.26
N LYS A 259 -28.13 24.17 -13.12
CA LYS A 259 -27.23 24.41 -14.28
C LYS A 259 -25.78 24.69 -13.86
N ASP A 260 -25.60 25.45 -12.78
CA ASP A 260 -24.26 25.77 -12.25
C ASP A 260 -23.60 24.54 -11.63
N PHE A 261 -24.37 23.70 -10.94
CA PHE A 261 -23.94 22.42 -10.40
C PHE A 261 -23.52 21.46 -11.52
N ALA A 262 -24.38 21.28 -12.56
CA ALA A 262 -24.08 20.42 -13.71
C ALA A 262 -22.82 20.86 -14.45
N PHE A 263 -22.61 22.18 -14.63
CA PHE A 263 -21.38 22.70 -15.22
C PHE A 263 -20.16 22.41 -14.35
N GLY A 264 -20.29 22.49 -13.01
CA GLY A 264 -19.24 22.11 -12.07
C GLY A 264 -18.89 20.60 -12.16
N CYS A 265 -19.91 19.75 -12.27
CA CYS A 265 -19.71 18.31 -12.50
C CYS A 265 -18.99 18.04 -13.81
N GLY A 266 -19.34 18.73 -14.89
CA GLY A 266 -18.66 18.60 -16.20
C GLY A 266 -17.16 18.93 -16.10
N ILE A 267 -16.81 20.02 -15.37
CA ILE A 267 -15.41 20.36 -15.10
C ILE A 267 -14.71 19.24 -14.34
N LEU A 268 -15.32 18.71 -13.27
CA LEU A 268 -14.72 17.66 -12.43
C LEU A 268 -14.52 16.35 -13.21
N VAL A 269 -15.48 15.97 -14.06
CA VAL A 269 -15.36 14.80 -14.93
C VAL A 269 -14.18 14.98 -15.90
N LEU A 270 -14.09 16.14 -16.57
CA LEU A 270 -12.96 16.43 -17.45
C LEU A 270 -11.63 16.40 -16.70
N CYS A 271 -11.57 16.99 -15.51
CA CYS A 271 -10.39 16.98 -14.66
C CYS A 271 -10.01 15.56 -14.22
N ALA A 272 -10.99 14.71 -13.90
CA ALA A 272 -10.75 13.31 -13.57
C ALA A 272 -10.15 12.54 -14.76
N ILE A 273 -10.70 12.73 -15.96
CA ILE A 273 -10.15 12.13 -17.19
C ILE A 273 -8.69 12.58 -17.40
N VAL A 274 -8.42 13.88 -17.28
CA VAL A 274 -7.06 14.43 -17.42
C VAL A 274 -6.12 13.90 -16.33
N SER A 275 -6.60 13.65 -15.11
CA SER A 275 -5.82 13.03 -14.04
C SER A 275 -5.46 11.57 -14.31
N LEU A 276 -6.33 10.84 -15.01
CA LEU A 276 -6.10 9.44 -15.37
C LEU A 276 -5.07 9.29 -16.49
N MET A 277 -5.00 10.27 -17.41
CA MET A 277 -4.17 10.18 -18.62
C MET A 277 -2.69 9.88 -18.33
N PRO A 278 -1.96 10.59 -17.45
CA PRO A 278 -0.56 10.28 -17.17
C PRO A 278 -0.34 8.90 -16.51
N ASN A 279 -1.39 8.34 -15.91
CA ASN A 279 -1.37 7.04 -15.25
C ASN A 279 -1.99 5.92 -16.11
N SER A 280 -2.31 6.18 -17.39
CA SER A 280 -3.13 5.28 -18.20
C SER A 280 -2.46 3.94 -18.48
N SER A 281 -1.15 3.91 -18.75
CA SER A 281 -0.39 2.67 -18.91
C SER A 281 -0.49 1.78 -17.67
N HIS A 282 -0.21 2.38 -16.51
CA HIS A 282 -0.26 1.68 -15.22
C HIS A 282 -1.66 1.16 -14.89
N LEU A 283 -2.68 1.97 -15.08
CA LEU A 283 -4.07 1.57 -14.82
C LEU A 283 -4.50 0.42 -15.73
N LYS A 284 -4.11 0.45 -17.00
CA LYS A 284 -4.44 -0.61 -17.96
C LYS A 284 -3.76 -1.92 -17.59
N LEU A 285 -2.45 -1.90 -17.36
CA LEU A 285 -1.68 -3.08 -16.95
C LEU A 285 -2.22 -3.69 -15.65
N ASN A 286 -2.48 -2.87 -14.63
CA ASN A 286 -3.08 -3.37 -13.39
C ASN A 286 -4.49 -3.94 -13.61
N SER A 287 -5.30 -3.35 -14.49
CA SER A 287 -6.64 -3.85 -14.82
C SER A 287 -6.61 -5.21 -15.52
N GLU A 288 -5.59 -5.46 -16.32
CA GLU A 288 -5.35 -6.77 -16.95
C GLU A 288 -4.80 -7.77 -15.94
N TYR A 289 -3.77 -7.38 -15.20
CA TYR A 289 -3.13 -8.22 -14.19
C TYR A 289 -4.10 -8.72 -13.11
N VAL A 290 -4.97 -7.85 -12.59
CA VAL A 290 -5.93 -8.20 -11.53
C VAL A 290 -6.80 -9.40 -11.90
N LYS A 291 -7.13 -9.58 -13.18
CA LYS A 291 -7.93 -10.73 -13.65
C LYS A 291 -7.26 -12.08 -13.40
N HIS A 292 -5.93 -12.10 -13.41
CA HIS A 292 -5.11 -13.29 -13.23
C HIS A 292 -4.62 -13.49 -11.78
N THR A 293 -4.95 -12.56 -10.88
CA THR A 293 -4.54 -12.63 -9.47
C THR A 293 -5.64 -13.21 -8.59
N MET A 294 -5.32 -13.44 -7.32
CA MET A 294 -6.28 -13.84 -6.27
C MET A 294 -7.54 -12.94 -6.20
N ARG A 295 -7.49 -11.73 -6.77
CA ARG A 295 -8.60 -10.78 -6.82
C ARG A 295 -9.49 -10.96 -8.06
N GLY A 296 -9.05 -11.73 -9.04
CA GLY A 296 -9.80 -12.09 -10.24
C GLY A 296 -10.82 -13.21 -10.03
N GLY A 297 -10.61 -14.01 -8.99
CA GLY A 297 -11.38 -15.20 -8.68
C GLY A 297 -10.71 -16.49 -9.20
N SER A 298 -11.20 -17.64 -8.76
CA SER A 298 -10.71 -18.96 -9.14
C SER A 298 -11.54 -19.55 -10.28
N GLU A 299 -10.90 -20.30 -11.16
CA GLU A 299 -11.53 -21.13 -12.17
C GLU A 299 -11.86 -22.54 -11.65
N LEU A 300 -11.38 -22.90 -10.44
CA LEU A 300 -11.58 -24.21 -9.84
C LEU A 300 -12.94 -24.35 -9.18
N THR A 301 -13.55 -25.52 -9.33
CA THR A 301 -14.76 -25.95 -8.59
C THR A 301 -14.42 -26.95 -7.49
N VAL A 302 -13.29 -27.66 -7.60
CA VAL A 302 -12.76 -28.56 -6.57
C VAL A 302 -12.20 -27.77 -5.39
N LYS A 303 -12.34 -28.35 -4.18
CA LYS A 303 -11.90 -27.73 -2.94
C LYS A 303 -10.87 -28.60 -2.24
N THR A 304 -9.95 -27.98 -1.51
CA THR A 304 -9.10 -28.67 -0.51
C THR A 304 -9.64 -28.46 0.90
N ASP A 305 -9.18 -29.24 1.86
CA ASP A 305 -9.52 -29.06 3.30
C ASP A 305 -9.14 -27.67 3.82
N LYS A 306 -8.17 -26.99 3.21
CA LYS A 306 -7.76 -25.62 3.53
C LYS A 306 -8.57 -24.56 2.78
N THR A 307 -9.15 -24.87 1.64
CA THR A 307 -10.02 -23.97 0.85
C THR A 307 -11.47 -23.99 1.33
N SER A 308 -11.78 -24.70 2.43
CA SER A 308 -13.08 -24.66 3.10
C SER A 308 -13.47 -23.26 3.62
N GLN A 309 -12.56 -22.28 3.65
CA GLN A 309 -12.92 -20.87 3.70
C GLN A 309 -13.43 -20.41 2.32
N SER A 310 -14.68 -20.79 2.04
CA SER A 310 -15.62 -20.23 1.05
C SER A 310 -14.97 -19.52 -0.17
N GLN A 311 -14.40 -20.28 -1.09
CA GLN A 311 -14.38 -19.82 -2.48
C GLN A 311 -15.76 -20.09 -3.08
N ASN A 312 -16.70 -19.18 -2.83
CA ASN A 312 -17.85 -19.08 -3.70
C ASN A 312 -17.33 -18.73 -5.10
N ASN A 313 -17.97 -19.23 -6.16
CA ASN A 313 -17.73 -18.90 -7.57
C ASN A 313 -17.99 -17.40 -7.87
N SER A 314 -17.64 -16.50 -6.96
CA SER A 314 -17.82 -15.07 -7.08
C SER A 314 -16.59 -14.45 -7.75
N LYS A 315 -16.84 -13.55 -8.70
CA LYS A 315 -15.80 -12.73 -9.35
C LYS A 315 -15.16 -11.71 -8.39
N GLY A 316 -14.71 -12.13 -7.18
CA GLY A 316 -14.18 -11.25 -6.16
C GLY A 316 -13.59 -12.00 -4.98
N LEU A 317 -13.22 -11.29 -3.93
CA LEU A 317 -12.79 -11.88 -2.66
C LEU A 317 -13.98 -12.58 -1.99
N SER A 318 -13.71 -13.65 -1.22
CA SER A 318 -14.72 -14.18 -0.32
C SER A 318 -15.07 -13.16 0.76
N ILE A 319 -16.32 -13.13 1.19
CA ILE A 319 -16.78 -12.15 2.19
C ILE A 319 -16.06 -12.33 3.53
N ASP A 320 -15.75 -13.57 3.91
CA ASP A 320 -15.05 -13.89 5.15
C ASP A 320 -13.61 -13.35 5.12
N TYR A 321 -12.91 -13.53 4.01
CA TYR A 321 -11.56 -12.99 3.83
C TYR A 321 -11.57 -11.46 3.72
N ALA A 322 -12.53 -10.89 2.98
CA ALA A 322 -12.66 -9.45 2.84
C ALA A 322 -12.91 -8.78 4.20
N TYR A 323 -13.69 -9.42 5.08
CA TYR A 323 -14.13 -8.89 6.36
C TYR A 323 -13.36 -9.41 7.58
N ALA A 324 -12.27 -10.16 7.39
CA ALA A 324 -11.44 -10.67 8.48
C ALA A 324 -10.95 -9.59 9.46
N TRP A 325 -10.64 -8.37 8.97
CA TRP A 325 -10.24 -7.22 9.79
C TRP A 325 -11.37 -6.19 9.93
N SER A 326 -12.55 -6.65 10.35
CA SER A 326 -13.68 -5.79 10.68
C SER A 326 -13.46 -5.07 12.01
N TYR A 327 -13.78 -3.79 12.03
CA TYR A 327 -13.66 -2.95 13.22
C TYR A 327 -14.79 -3.25 14.19
N GLY A 328 -14.48 -3.49 15.46
CA GLY A 328 -15.48 -3.73 16.49
C GLY A 328 -16.37 -2.50 16.74
N LEU A 329 -17.66 -2.71 17.04
CA LEU A 329 -18.56 -1.62 17.38
C LEU A 329 -18.03 -0.81 18.57
N GLY A 330 -17.53 -1.49 19.63
CA GLY A 330 -16.90 -0.86 20.77
C GLY A 330 -15.58 -0.17 20.44
N GLU A 331 -14.81 -0.69 19.49
CA GLU A 331 -13.57 -0.08 19.04
C GLU A 331 -13.79 1.33 18.44
N SER A 332 -15.01 1.67 17.99
CA SER A 332 -15.34 3.00 17.47
C SER A 332 -15.07 4.11 18.46
N PHE A 333 -15.05 3.84 19.75
CA PHE A 333 -14.72 4.82 20.78
C PHE A 333 -13.21 5.02 21.00
N SER A 334 -12.38 4.17 20.38
CA SER A 334 -10.93 4.37 20.40
C SER A 334 -10.50 5.67 19.71
N VAL A 335 -11.33 6.24 18.84
CA VAL A 335 -11.06 7.55 18.20
C VAL A 335 -10.95 8.68 19.21
N ILE A 336 -11.54 8.55 20.40
CA ILE A 336 -11.54 9.56 21.48
C ILE A 336 -10.82 9.09 22.74
N ILE A 337 -10.79 7.79 23.05
CA ILE A 337 -10.07 7.16 24.17
C ILE A 337 -9.12 6.11 23.57
N PRO A 338 -7.80 6.34 23.52
CA PRO A 338 -6.88 5.46 22.77
C PRO A 338 -6.97 3.97 23.14
N ASP A 339 -6.92 3.66 24.43
CA ASP A 339 -6.95 2.26 24.90
C ASP A 339 -8.38 1.75 25.19
N PHE A 340 -9.41 2.23 24.46
CA PHE A 340 -10.79 1.76 24.67
C PHE A 340 -10.95 0.24 24.46
N LYS A 341 -10.23 -0.33 23.52
CA LYS A 341 -10.07 -1.77 23.31
C LYS A 341 -8.58 -2.18 23.28
N GLY A 342 -7.75 -1.45 24.02
CA GLY A 342 -6.33 -1.62 24.09
C GLY A 342 -5.58 -0.98 22.92
N GLY A 343 -4.27 -1.15 22.86
CA GLY A 343 -3.36 -0.57 21.86
C GLY A 343 -3.10 -1.47 20.68
N GLY A 344 -1.91 -2.11 20.64
CA GLY A 344 -1.47 -2.99 19.57
C GLY A 344 -1.29 -4.44 19.99
N SER A 345 -1.20 -5.32 19.01
CA SER A 345 -0.88 -6.74 19.24
C SER A 345 0.60 -6.97 19.56
N SER A 346 1.44 -5.99 19.23
CA SER A 346 2.86 -5.90 19.64
C SER A 346 3.13 -4.44 20.02
N ASP A 347 3.03 -4.12 21.30
CA ASP A 347 3.17 -2.74 21.80
C ASP A 347 4.32 -2.71 22.79
N HIS A 348 5.30 -1.83 22.63
CA HIS A 348 6.52 -1.69 23.47
C HIS A 348 6.25 -1.44 24.96
N ARG A 349 5.05 -0.98 25.32
CA ARG A 349 4.64 -0.86 26.72
C ARG A 349 4.60 -2.20 27.45
N PHE A 350 4.65 -3.31 26.71
CA PHE A 350 4.42 -4.66 27.20
C PHE A 350 5.64 -5.42 27.62
N GLU A 351 6.83 -5.07 27.19
CA GLU A 351 8.02 -5.76 27.68
C GLU A 351 7.98 -5.82 29.21
N LYS A 352 7.74 -4.68 29.86
CA LYS A 352 7.63 -4.60 31.32
C LYS A 352 6.37 -5.30 31.90
N LEU A 353 5.29 -5.35 31.12
CA LEU A 353 4.05 -6.00 31.53
C LEU A 353 4.14 -7.51 31.28
N ALA A 354 4.73 -7.93 30.17
CA ALA A 354 5.05 -9.31 29.88
C ALA A 354 6.00 -9.89 30.94
N GLU A 355 7.08 -9.17 31.30
CA GLU A 355 7.98 -9.57 32.39
C GLU A 355 7.23 -9.77 33.71
N ARG A 356 6.37 -8.84 34.11
CA ARG A 356 5.55 -8.97 35.33
C ARG A 356 4.62 -10.19 35.27
N ARG A 357 4.01 -10.46 34.12
CA ARG A 357 3.09 -11.58 33.92
C ARG A 357 3.82 -12.91 33.89
N ILE A 358 5.01 -12.96 33.27
CA ILE A 358 5.89 -14.12 33.32
C ILE A 358 6.28 -14.41 34.79
N GLN A 359 6.70 -13.40 35.54
CA GLN A 359 7.00 -13.55 36.98
C GLN A 359 5.77 -14.03 37.77
N GLN A 360 4.58 -13.56 37.46
CA GLN A 360 3.34 -13.99 38.08
C GLN A 360 3.03 -15.46 37.77
N VAL A 361 3.21 -15.91 36.51
CA VAL A 361 3.09 -17.32 36.15
C VAL A 361 4.14 -18.18 36.88
N GLN A 362 5.38 -17.73 36.92
CA GLN A 362 6.47 -18.41 37.66
C GLN A 362 6.18 -18.56 39.15
N THR A 363 5.56 -17.55 39.76
CA THR A 363 5.23 -17.55 41.20
C THR A 363 4.00 -18.38 41.50
N THR A 364 2.96 -18.32 40.65
CA THR A 364 1.68 -19.00 40.90
C THR A 364 1.65 -20.42 40.39
N ARG A 365 2.42 -20.76 39.38
CA ARG A 365 2.46 -22.12 38.78
C ARG A 365 3.89 -22.50 38.35
N PRO A 366 4.81 -22.71 39.29
CA PRO A 366 6.22 -22.99 38.98
C PRO A 366 6.42 -24.23 38.07
N ALA A 367 5.55 -25.23 38.14
CA ALA A 367 5.63 -26.43 37.30
C ALA A 367 5.33 -26.15 35.80
N GLN A 368 4.75 -25.00 35.47
CA GLN A 368 4.43 -24.58 34.08
C GLN A 368 5.40 -23.51 33.55
N ALA A 369 6.22 -22.94 34.43
CA ALA A 369 7.16 -21.85 34.07
C ALA A 369 8.21 -22.27 33.04
N ASP A 370 8.60 -23.54 33.03
CA ASP A 370 9.61 -24.08 32.11
C ASP A 370 9.01 -24.73 30.85
N ASN A 371 7.68 -24.64 30.65
CA ASN A 371 7.02 -25.22 29.48
C ASN A 371 7.20 -24.28 28.25
N PRO A 372 7.94 -24.69 27.21
CA PRO A 372 8.21 -23.84 26.03
C PRO A 372 6.92 -23.42 25.31
N GLN A 373 5.87 -24.25 25.32
CA GLN A 373 4.59 -23.92 24.68
C GLN A 373 3.87 -22.82 25.46
N ILE A 374 3.87 -22.86 26.78
CA ILE A 374 3.27 -21.84 27.65
C ILE A 374 4.08 -20.52 27.49
N ASN A 375 5.40 -20.58 27.51
CA ASN A 375 6.24 -19.43 27.31
C ASN A 375 6.03 -18.80 25.91
N SER A 376 5.83 -19.59 24.87
CA SER A 376 5.47 -19.11 23.54
C SER A 376 4.10 -18.40 23.53
N ILE A 377 3.09 -18.99 24.18
CA ILE A 377 1.75 -18.40 24.32
C ILE A 377 1.82 -17.09 25.11
N VAL A 378 2.58 -17.06 26.22
CA VAL A 378 2.76 -15.87 27.04
C VAL A 378 3.46 -14.78 26.24
N ASN A 379 4.54 -15.09 25.56
CA ASN A 379 5.29 -14.12 24.76
C ASN A 379 4.49 -13.59 23.56
N GLN A 380 3.72 -14.43 22.90
CA GLN A 380 2.98 -14.06 21.70
C GLN A 380 1.68 -13.29 21.97
N TYR A 381 0.97 -13.65 23.05
CA TYR A 381 -0.38 -13.15 23.30
C TYR A 381 -0.51 -12.31 24.57
N VAL A 382 0.26 -12.59 25.62
CA VAL A 382 0.22 -11.84 26.87
C VAL A 382 0.97 -10.51 26.75
N ALA A 383 1.88 -10.43 25.77
CA ALA A 383 2.49 -9.19 25.37
C ALA A 383 1.56 -8.25 24.57
N SER A 384 0.37 -8.68 24.15
CA SER A 384 -0.60 -7.84 23.43
C SER A 384 -1.45 -6.98 24.36
N THR A 385 -1.59 -5.65 24.10
CA THR A 385 -2.61 -4.82 24.76
C THR A 385 -3.96 -4.92 24.13
N TYR A 386 -3.96 -5.30 22.89
CA TYR A 386 -5.15 -5.30 22.08
C TYR A 386 -6.09 -6.44 22.53
N TRP A 387 -7.31 -6.07 22.87
CA TRP A 387 -8.40 -6.99 23.23
C TRP A 387 -9.69 -6.70 22.45
N GLY A 388 -9.55 -6.10 21.26
CA GLY A 388 -10.64 -5.90 20.30
C GLY A 388 -10.91 -7.12 19.42
N GLU A 389 -11.79 -6.92 18.43
CA GLU A 389 -12.35 -8.01 17.60
C GLU A 389 -11.50 -8.37 16.38
N GLN A 390 -10.54 -7.52 15.98
CA GLN A 390 -9.67 -7.83 14.85
C GLN A 390 -8.69 -8.97 15.20
N PRO A 391 -8.26 -9.79 14.23
CA PRO A 391 -7.28 -10.87 14.50
C PRO A 391 -5.99 -10.36 15.14
N PHE A 392 -5.47 -9.25 14.62
CA PHE A 392 -4.34 -8.48 15.17
C PHE A 392 -4.37 -7.06 14.61
N THR A 393 -3.71 -6.14 15.31
CA THR A 393 -3.53 -4.75 14.86
C THR A 393 -2.19 -4.21 15.34
N ALA A 394 -1.58 -3.34 14.53
CA ALA A 394 -0.36 -2.64 14.93
C ALA A 394 -0.63 -1.48 15.90
N GLY A 395 -1.87 -1.10 16.11
CA GLY A 395 -2.26 -0.07 17.07
C GLY A 395 -3.67 0.43 16.86
N THR A 396 -4.13 1.27 17.79
CA THR A 396 -5.49 1.82 17.80
C THR A 396 -5.64 3.01 16.85
N VAL A 397 -6.84 3.14 16.27
CA VAL A 397 -7.21 4.30 15.44
C VAL A 397 -7.69 5.43 16.34
N TYR A 398 -6.80 6.35 16.68
CA TYR A 398 -7.06 7.52 17.54
C TYR A 398 -6.99 8.81 16.74
N PHE A 399 -8.06 9.60 16.73
CA PHE A 399 -8.10 10.89 16.03
C PHE A 399 -7.70 12.07 16.92
N GLY A 400 -7.73 11.91 18.23
CA GLY A 400 -7.46 12.93 19.25
C GLY A 400 -8.70 13.34 20.01
N ALA A 401 -8.60 13.42 21.35
CA ALA A 401 -9.71 13.81 22.20
C ALA A 401 -10.21 15.22 21.88
N ILE A 402 -9.29 16.17 21.68
CA ILE A 402 -9.61 17.55 21.27
C ILE A 402 -10.24 17.59 19.88
N VAL A 403 -9.73 16.76 18.94
CA VAL A 403 -10.29 16.68 17.58
C VAL A 403 -11.74 16.19 17.62
N CYS A 404 -12.04 15.14 18.37
CA CYS A 404 -13.41 14.63 18.52
C CYS A 404 -14.35 15.67 19.14
N PHE A 405 -13.91 16.36 20.19
CA PHE A 405 -14.65 17.49 20.79
C PHE A 405 -14.93 18.60 19.77
N LEU A 406 -13.92 19.06 19.06
CA LEU A 406 -14.07 20.11 18.05
C LEU A 406 -14.84 19.62 16.82
N ALA A 407 -14.77 18.33 16.46
CA ALA A 407 -15.54 17.76 15.35
C ALA A 407 -17.05 17.84 15.66
N LEU A 408 -17.45 17.48 16.88
CA LEU A 408 -18.84 17.62 17.32
C LEU A 408 -19.27 19.08 17.34
N LEU A 409 -18.41 19.99 17.82
CA LEU A 409 -18.66 21.41 17.71
C LEU A 409 -18.88 21.87 16.27
N GLY A 410 -18.08 21.36 15.34
CA GLY A 410 -18.21 21.62 13.92
C GLY A 410 -19.53 21.07 13.35
N PHE A 411 -19.92 19.85 13.69
CA PHE A 411 -21.20 19.28 13.29
C PHE A 411 -22.41 20.09 13.77
N ILE A 412 -22.28 20.77 14.92
CA ILE A 412 -23.33 21.66 15.43
C ILE A 412 -23.28 23.04 14.78
N LEU A 413 -22.10 23.64 14.62
CA LEU A 413 -21.95 25.02 14.15
C LEU A 413 -21.94 25.16 12.62
N LEU A 414 -21.44 24.20 11.87
CA LEU A 414 -21.41 24.32 10.41
C LEU A 414 -22.81 24.26 9.83
N ASP A 415 -23.04 24.96 8.71
CA ASP A 415 -24.35 25.04 8.08
C ASP A 415 -24.46 24.23 6.80
N GLY A 416 -25.70 23.86 6.50
CA GLY A 416 -26.15 23.37 5.22
C GLY A 416 -25.35 22.18 4.71
N ARG A 417 -24.92 22.32 3.45
CA ARG A 417 -24.24 21.23 2.69
C ARG A 417 -22.96 20.73 3.34
N MET A 418 -22.19 21.60 4.00
CA MET A 418 -20.93 21.18 4.63
C MET A 418 -21.18 20.31 5.87
N ARG A 419 -22.16 20.69 6.73
CA ARG A 419 -22.55 19.87 7.88
C ARG A 419 -22.94 18.45 7.46
N TRP A 420 -23.93 18.37 6.57
CA TRP A 420 -24.51 17.08 6.21
C TRP A 420 -23.53 16.18 5.46
N TRP A 421 -22.65 16.78 4.65
CA TRP A 421 -21.57 16.03 4.04
C TRP A 421 -20.61 15.45 5.08
N LEU A 422 -20.09 16.26 5.99
CA LEU A 422 -19.11 15.82 6.99
C LEU A 422 -19.71 14.77 7.92
N VAL A 423 -20.96 14.97 8.38
CA VAL A 423 -21.68 13.96 9.18
C VAL A 423 -21.90 12.67 8.38
N GLY A 424 -22.47 12.78 7.18
CA GLY A 424 -22.81 11.61 6.36
C GLY A 424 -21.59 10.79 5.94
N ALA A 425 -20.48 11.44 5.57
CA ALA A 425 -19.26 10.76 5.23
C ALA A 425 -18.59 10.10 6.45
N SER A 426 -18.62 10.75 7.63
CA SER A 426 -18.12 10.13 8.85
C SER A 426 -18.95 8.92 9.26
N VAL A 427 -20.29 9.01 9.23
CA VAL A 427 -21.16 7.86 9.53
C VAL A 427 -20.95 6.72 8.54
N LEU A 428 -20.89 7.00 7.24
CA LEU A 428 -20.60 6.00 6.22
C LEU A 428 -19.27 5.30 6.49
N SER A 429 -18.24 6.05 6.90
CA SER A 429 -16.92 5.52 7.24
C SER A 429 -16.98 4.46 8.35
N PHE A 430 -17.69 4.74 9.44
CA PHE A 430 -17.86 3.78 10.53
C PHE A 430 -18.67 2.55 10.11
N ILE A 431 -19.77 2.75 9.36
CA ILE A 431 -20.59 1.65 8.83
C ILE A 431 -19.72 0.70 7.98
N LEU A 432 -18.91 1.24 7.07
CA LEU A 432 -18.02 0.44 6.24
C LEU A 432 -16.95 -0.26 7.09
N ALA A 433 -16.37 0.45 8.08
CA ALA A 433 -15.32 -0.09 8.94
C ALA A 433 -15.80 -1.26 9.81
N TRP A 434 -17.04 -1.25 10.24
CA TRP A 434 -17.63 -2.35 11.03
C TRP A 434 -17.70 -3.67 10.25
N GLY A 435 -17.71 -3.64 8.92
CA GLY A 435 -17.60 -4.83 8.08
C GLY A 435 -18.51 -5.98 8.53
N GLY A 436 -17.93 -7.12 8.91
CA GLY A 436 -18.64 -8.29 9.42
C GLY A 436 -19.45 -8.05 10.69
N ASN A 437 -19.05 -7.08 11.54
CA ASN A 437 -19.76 -6.71 12.77
C ASN A 437 -21.06 -5.93 12.51
N ALA A 438 -21.29 -5.50 11.27
CA ALA A 438 -22.55 -4.91 10.81
C ALA A 438 -23.00 -5.57 9.49
N MET A 439 -23.03 -6.90 9.46
CA MET A 439 -23.30 -7.71 8.26
C MET A 439 -24.66 -7.38 7.61
N TRP A 440 -25.65 -6.98 8.39
CA TRP A 440 -26.99 -6.60 7.91
C TRP A 440 -26.99 -5.50 6.84
N ILE A 441 -25.99 -4.62 6.84
CA ILE A 441 -25.82 -3.58 5.82
C ILE A 441 -24.58 -3.83 4.95
N ASN A 442 -23.50 -4.33 5.52
CA ASN A 442 -22.25 -4.49 4.80
C ASN A 442 -22.31 -5.60 3.75
N LYS A 443 -23.09 -6.65 3.96
CA LYS A 443 -23.36 -7.66 2.93
C LYS A 443 -24.01 -7.01 1.69
N PHE A 444 -25.02 -6.17 1.90
CA PHE A 444 -25.67 -5.44 0.79
C PHE A 444 -24.66 -4.53 0.06
N LEU A 445 -23.83 -3.79 0.80
CA LEU A 445 -22.79 -2.93 0.19
C LEU A 445 -21.75 -3.76 -0.57
N PHE A 446 -21.34 -4.91 -0.04
CA PHE A 446 -20.39 -5.80 -0.68
C PHE A 446 -20.90 -6.35 -2.02
N GLU A 447 -22.16 -6.72 -2.07
CA GLU A 447 -22.80 -7.30 -3.26
C GLU A 447 -23.19 -6.26 -4.33
N HIS A 448 -23.48 -5.01 -3.93
CA HIS A 448 -24.07 -4.02 -4.84
C HIS A 448 -23.18 -2.80 -5.11
N LEU A 449 -22.22 -2.49 -4.24
CA LEU A 449 -21.35 -1.35 -4.45
C LEU A 449 -20.24 -1.72 -5.45
N PRO A 450 -20.13 -1.04 -6.61
CA PRO A 450 -19.21 -1.43 -7.65
C PRO A 450 -17.76 -1.54 -7.14
N PHE A 451 -17.09 -2.66 -7.46
CA PHE A 451 -15.69 -2.95 -7.09
C PHE A 451 -15.41 -3.10 -5.59
N TYR A 452 -16.39 -2.98 -4.70
CA TYR A 452 -16.16 -3.09 -3.27
C TYR A 452 -15.72 -4.51 -2.86
N ASP A 453 -16.19 -5.51 -3.58
CA ASP A 453 -15.80 -6.93 -3.50
C ASP A 453 -14.32 -7.23 -3.79
N LYS A 454 -13.55 -6.24 -4.27
CA LYS A 454 -12.11 -6.37 -4.55
C LYS A 454 -11.23 -5.91 -3.39
N PHE A 455 -11.81 -5.35 -2.34
CA PHE A 455 -11.07 -4.77 -1.23
C PHE A 455 -11.25 -5.58 0.06
N ARG A 456 -10.19 -5.61 0.85
CA ARG A 456 -10.18 -6.26 2.18
C ARG A 456 -9.93 -5.23 3.28
N THR A 457 -10.01 -5.69 4.55
CA THR A 457 -9.70 -4.87 5.71
C THR A 457 -10.66 -3.67 5.83
N PRO A 458 -11.92 -3.89 6.23
CA PRO A 458 -12.94 -2.85 6.31
C PRO A 458 -12.54 -1.70 7.23
N SER A 459 -11.81 -1.98 8.32
CA SER A 459 -11.29 -0.97 9.26
C SER A 459 -10.51 0.16 8.56
N MET A 460 -9.94 -0.10 7.38
CA MET A 460 -9.28 0.92 6.55
C MET A 460 -10.21 2.05 6.12
N ALA A 461 -11.53 1.84 6.08
CA ALA A 461 -12.50 2.87 5.72
C ALA A 461 -12.52 4.05 6.71
N LEU A 462 -11.96 3.87 7.94
CA LEU A 462 -11.82 4.95 8.94
C LEU A 462 -10.98 6.14 8.45
N VAL A 463 -10.22 6.00 7.36
CA VAL A 463 -9.52 7.13 6.73
C VAL A 463 -10.48 8.24 6.28
N ILE A 464 -11.72 7.88 5.91
CA ILE A 464 -12.77 8.87 5.57
C ILE A 464 -13.15 9.65 6.82
N ALA A 465 -13.42 8.97 7.94
CA ALA A 465 -13.76 9.62 9.20
C ALA A 465 -12.60 10.48 9.72
N ASN A 466 -11.36 10.01 9.63
CA ASN A 466 -10.19 10.79 10.03
C ASN A 466 -10.15 12.13 9.27
N VAL A 467 -10.22 12.11 7.95
CA VAL A 467 -10.24 13.34 7.14
C VAL A 467 -11.44 14.23 7.48
N THR A 468 -12.65 13.68 7.53
CA THR A 468 -13.89 14.48 7.68
C THR A 468 -14.10 15.01 9.10
N MET A 469 -13.68 14.25 10.12
CA MET A 469 -13.77 14.72 11.51
C MET A 469 -12.74 15.82 11.80
N VAL A 470 -11.50 15.69 11.31
CA VAL A 470 -10.51 16.77 11.43
C VAL A 470 -10.95 18.00 10.63
N MET A 471 -11.51 17.82 9.43
CA MET A 471 -12.13 18.94 8.69
C MET A 471 -13.25 19.62 9.49
N SER A 472 -14.16 18.84 10.08
CA SER A 472 -15.23 19.35 10.91
C SER A 472 -14.70 20.14 12.12
N ALA A 473 -13.70 19.57 12.81
CA ALA A 473 -13.07 20.15 13.98
C ALA A 473 -12.53 21.57 13.71
N PHE A 474 -11.72 21.72 12.69
CA PHE A 474 -11.04 22.99 12.44
C PHE A 474 -11.86 23.98 11.59
N LEU A 475 -12.81 23.50 10.78
CA LEU A 475 -13.83 24.39 10.21
C LEU A 475 -14.81 24.88 11.28
N GLY A 476 -15.17 24.02 12.25
CA GLY A 476 -15.96 24.38 13.43
C GLY A 476 -15.24 25.41 14.32
N LEU A 477 -13.94 25.20 14.59
CA LEU A 477 -13.11 26.17 15.32
C LEU A 477 -13.03 27.52 14.58
N LYS A 478 -12.83 27.48 13.24
CA LYS A 478 -12.85 28.68 12.40
C LYS A 478 -14.20 29.43 12.54
N GLU A 479 -15.34 28.71 12.47
CA GLU A 479 -16.68 29.29 12.60
C GLU A 479 -16.92 29.85 14.00
N PHE A 480 -16.43 29.15 15.05
CA PHE A 480 -16.52 29.64 16.42
C PHE A 480 -15.76 30.94 16.64
N LEU A 481 -14.52 31.03 16.13
CA LEU A 481 -13.64 32.18 16.33
C LEU A 481 -13.99 33.36 15.42
N TYR A 482 -14.34 33.12 14.15
CA TYR A 482 -14.47 34.19 13.13
C TYR A 482 -15.82 34.22 12.41
N GLY A 483 -16.73 33.29 12.66
CA GLY A 483 -18.05 33.27 12.04
C GLY A 483 -18.98 34.29 12.64
N ASP A 484 -20.05 34.65 11.92
CA ASP A 484 -21.00 35.67 12.27
C ASP A 484 -22.21 35.14 13.09
N LYS A 485 -22.16 33.88 13.56
CA LYS A 485 -23.25 33.31 14.37
C LYS A 485 -23.41 33.97 15.73
N ASP A 486 -24.67 34.01 16.21
CA ASP A 486 -25.01 34.50 17.53
C ASP A 486 -24.10 33.91 18.61
N PRO A 487 -23.49 34.75 19.48
CA PRO A 487 -22.64 34.29 20.57
C PRO A 487 -23.32 33.32 21.55
N LYS A 488 -24.65 33.39 21.74
CA LYS A 488 -25.39 32.42 22.54
C LYS A 488 -25.39 31.04 21.88
N LYS A 489 -25.64 30.98 20.55
CA LYS A 489 -25.59 29.73 19.80
C LYS A 489 -24.21 29.11 19.82
N LYS A 490 -23.13 29.89 19.68
CA LYS A 490 -21.74 29.43 19.80
C LYS A 490 -21.46 28.83 21.18
N ARG A 491 -21.90 29.51 22.26
CA ARG A 491 -21.75 29.01 23.64
C ARG A 491 -22.53 27.73 23.88
N THR A 492 -23.79 27.66 23.43
CA THR A 492 -24.61 26.44 23.56
C THR A 492 -23.96 25.29 22.85
N ALA A 493 -23.48 25.50 21.62
CA ALA A 493 -22.76 24.46 20.87
C ALA A 493 -21.49 23.99 21.60
N LEU A 494 -20.75 24.92 22.20
CA LEU A 494 -19.54 24.62 22.99
C LEU A 494 -19.88 23.78 24.23
N TYR A 495 -20.93 24.16 25.00
CA TYR A 495 -21.37 23.39 26.17
C TYR A 495 -21.89 22.01 25.80
N VAL A 496 -22.69 21.89 24.73
CA VAL A 496 -23.22 20.60 24.28
C VAL A 496 -22.08 19.71 23.85
N SER A 497 -21.13 20.21 23.05
CA SER A 497 -19.99 19.41 22.58
C SER A 497 -19.11 18.94 23.73
N ALA A 498 -18.79 19.83 24.70
CA ALA A 498 -18.02 19.48 25.88
C ALA A 498 -18.79 18.51 26.79
N GLY A 499 -20.07 18.75 27.03
CA GLY A 499 -20.93 17.90 27.85
C GLY A 499 -21.00 16.49 27.35
N ILE A 500 -21.12 16.29 26.02
CA ILE A 500 -21.12 14.95 25.41
C ILE A 500 -19.73 14.31 25.47
N THR A 501 -18.69 14.99 24.98
CA THR A 501 -17.37 14.36 24.81
C THR A 501 -16.59 14.27 26.12
N ALA A 502 -16.48 15.37 26.89
CA ALA A 502 -15.81 15.34 28.20
C ALA A 502 -16.63 14.55 29.21
N GLY A 503 -17.97 14.65 29.19
CA GLY A 503 -18.87 13.88 30.05
C GLY A 503 -18.71 12.37 29.80
N PHE A 504 -18.67 11.93 28.53
CA PHE A 504 -18.42 10.54 28.19
C PHE A 504 -17.06 10.07 28.73
N CYS A 505 -15.98 10.82 28.46
CA CYS A 505 -14.65 10.46 28.95
C CYS A 505 -14.58 10.43 30.50
N LEU A 506 -15.24 11.35 31.18
CA LEU A 506 -15.29 11.38 32.64
C LEU A 506 -16.06 10.17 33.21
N LEU A 507 -17.22 9.84 32.64
CA LEU A 507 -18.00 8.66 33.06
C LEU A 507 -17.24 7.36 32.81
N CYS A 508 -16.43 7.29 31.75
CA CYS A 508 -15.49 6.19 31.52
C CYS A 508 -14.38 6.16 32.59
N ALA A 509 -13.77 7.31 32.90
CA ALA A 509 -12.65 7.42 33.82
C ALA A 509 -13.01 7.06 35.27
N ILE A 510 -14.20 7.44 35.72
CA ILE A 510 -14.69 7.12 37.08
C ILE A 510 -15.37 5.74 37.18
N GLY A 511 -15.34 4.95 36.10
CA GLY A 511 -15.79 3.56 36.12
C GLY A 511 -17.29 3.34 35.93
N ILE A 512 -18.13 4.38 35.73
CA ILE A 512 -19.58 4.22 35.57
C ILE A 512 -19.91 3.46 34.28
N ILE A 513 -19.35 3.88 33.13
CA ILE A 513 -19.59 3.19 31.85
C ILE A 513 -18.98 1.79 31.85
N PRO A 514 -17.72 1.59 32.29
CA PRO A 514 -17.17 0.25 32.41
C PRO A 514 -18.03 -0.71 33.24
N SER A 515 -18.46 -0.30 34.42
CA SER A 515 -19.23 -1.17 35.32
C SER A 515 -20.61 -1.58 34.76
N LEU A 516 -21.17 -0.79 33.83
CA LEU A 516 -22.48 -1.08 33.24
C LEU A 516 -22.41 -1.87 31.91
N PHE A 517 -21.30 -1.71 31.14
CA PHE A 517 -21.26 -2.14 29.75
C PHE A 517 -19.99 -2.90 29.34
N MET A 518 -19.01 -3.11 30.25
CA MET A 518 -17.72 -3.69 29.90
C MET A 518 -17.30 -4.74 30.91
N ASP A 519 -16.93 -5.92 30.43
CA ASP A 519 -16.34 -7.00 31.22
C ASP A 519 -14.81 -7.15 30.98
N PHE A 520 -14.24 -6.32 30.09
CA PHE A 520 -12.83 -6.37 29.65
C PHE A 520 -12.37 -7.69 29.08
N SER A 521 -13.29 -8.59 28.74
CA SER A 521 -13.01 -9.90 28.13
C SER A 521 -12.86 -9.81 26.60
N CYS A 522 -12.21 -10.80 26.01
CA CYS A 522 -12.20 -11.04 24.59
C CYS A 522 -12.19 -12.55 24.27
N SER A 523 -12.49 -12.90 23.03
CA SER A 523 -12.57 -14.31 22.59
C SER A 523 -11.26 -15.10 22.79
N LYS A 524 -10.13 -14.45 22.85
CA LYS A 524 -8.80 -15.05 23.04
C LYS A 524 -8.55 -15.44 24.50
N ASP A 525 -9.29 -14.90 25.44
CA ASP A 525 -9.08 -15.13 26.88
C ASP A 525 -9.32 -16.59 27.26
N SER A 526 -10.17 -17.31 26.54
CA SER A 526 -10.42 -18.76 26.78
C SER A 526 -9.16 -19.62 26.62
N ILE A 527 -8.24 -19.22 25.71
CA ILE A 527 -6.95 -19.89 25.50
C ILE A 527 -6.08 -19.74 26.77
N PHE A 528 -6.03 -18.51 27.30
CA PHE A 528 -5.24 -18.21 28.51
C PHE A 528 -5.87 -18.81 29.77
N GLN A 529 -7.19 -18.80 29.88
CA GLN A 529 -7.91 -19.38 30.97
C GLN A 529 -7.59 -20.87 31.09
N THR A 530 -7.61 -21.59 29.98
CA THR A 530 -7.25 -23.02 29.95
C THR A 530 -5.78 -23.26 30.34
N ALA A 531 -4.86 -22.42 29.86
CA ALA A 531 -3.42 -22.59 30.09
C ALA A 531 -2.96 -22.07 31.46
N LEU A 532 -3.47 -20.90 31.89
CA LEU A 532 -2.94 -20.14 33.03
C LEU A 532 -3.91 -19.99 34.22
N GLY A 533 -5.20 -20.25 34.02
CA GLY A 533 -6.24 -20.24 35.05
C GLY A 533 -6.90 -18.88 35.32
N ASP A 534 -7.96 -18.90 36.15
CA ASP A 534 -8.84 -17.76 36.38
C ASP A 534 -8.16 -16.55 37.04
N SER A 535 -7.23 -16.79 37.97
CA SER A 535 -6.49 -15.70 38.63
C SER A 535 -5.64 -14.87 37.68
N PHE A 536 -5.10 -15.49 36.63
CA PHE A 536 -4.36 -14.80 35.59
C PHE A 536 -5.30 -13.95 34.71
N ILE A 537 -6.46 -14.52 34.35
CA ILE A 537 -7.46 -13.78 33.56
C ILE A 537 -7.96 -12.55 34.30
N GLN A 538 -8.23 -12.69 35.63
CA GLN A 538 -8.65 -11.52 36.41
C GLN A 538 -7.59 -10.42 36.42
N ALA A 539 -6.32 -10.77 36.64
CA ALA A 539 -5.23 -9.78 36.56
C ALA A 539 -5.11 -9.12 35.20
N LEU A 540 -5.37 -9.89 34.12
CA LEU A 540 -5.39 -9.35 32.75
C LEU A 540 -6.53 -8.34 32.54
N HIS A 541 -7.73 -8.64 33.07
CA HIS A 541 -8.87 -7.71 33.02
C HIS A 541 -8.63 -6.46 33.86
N ASP A 542 -8.02 -6.56 35.05
CA ASP A 542 -7.66 -5.43 35.89
C ASP A 542 -6.65 -4.50 35.18
N ASP A 543 -5.65 -5.06 34.48
CA ASP A 543 -4.69 -4.29 33.69
C ASP A 543 -5.38 -3.55 32.53
N ARG A 544 -6.29 -4.21 31.80
CA ARG A 544 -7.08 -3.60 30.71
C ARG A 544 -7.95 -2.46 31.24
N GLN A 545 -8.61 -2.65 32.38
CA GLN A 545 -9.42 -1.63 33.04
C GLN A 545 -8.57 -0.43 33.47
N ALA A 546 -7.39 -0.66 34.05
CA ALA A 546 -6.47 0.38 34.47
C ALA A 546 -5.98 1.23 33.28
N ALA A 547 -5.58 0.59 32.17
CA ALA A 547 -5.18 1.29 30.95
C ALA A 547 -6.32 2.13 30.36
N PHE A 548 -7.52 1.54 30.25
CA PHE A 548 -8.73 2.22 29.79
C PHE A 548 -9.09 3.45 30.62
N THR A 549 -9.16 3.32 31.95
CA THR A 549 -9.53 4.41 32.85
C THR A 549 -8.51 5.54 32.85
N SER A 550 -7.22 5.21 32.77
CA SER A 550 -6.13 6.19 32.64
C SER A 550 -6.26 7.01 31.35
N ASP A 551 -6.50 6.37 30.21
CA ASP A 551 -6.66 7.07 28.93
C ASP A 551 -7.99 7.84 28.82
N ALA A 552 -9.04 7.35 29.46
CA ALA A 552 -10.30 8.09 29.57
C ALA A 552 -10.12 9.40 30.35
N PHE A 553 -9.41 9.34 31.49
CA PHE A 553 -9.08 10.55 32.28
C PHE A 553 -8.15 11.49 31.53
N ARG A 554 -7.15 10.98 30.84
CA ARG A 554 -6.27 11.74 29.95
C ARG A 554 -7.07 12.48 28.89
N SER A 555 -7.97 11.82 28.18
CA SER A 555 -8.82 12.41 27.13
C SER A 555 -9.74 13.49 27.69
N PHE A 556 -10.33 13.26 28.87
CA PHE A 556 -11.09 14.27 29.60
C PHE A 556 -10.27 15.53 29.88
N CYS A 557 -9.04 15.40 30.37
CA CYS A 557 -8.17 16.54 30.68
C CYS A 557 -7.84 17.37 29.42
N PHE A 558 -7.54 16.76 28.29
CA PHE A 558 -7.27 17.47 27.03
C PHE A 558 -8.49 18.21 26.51
N ILE A 559 -9.69 17.60 26.58
CA ILE A 559 -10.94 18.27 26.22
C ILE A 559 -11.19 19.44 27.14
N ALA A 560 -10.97 19.28 28.45
CA ALA A 560 -11.15 20.34 29.44
C ALA A 560 -10.26 21.56 29.18
N VAL A 561 -8.99 21.36 28.82
CA VAL A 561 -8.06 22.42 28.42
C VAL A 561 -8.61 23.19 27.21
N ALA A 562 -9.02 22.48 26.16
CA ALA A 562 -9.59 23.12 24.96
C ALA A 562 -10.89 23.86 25.26
N PHE A 563 -11.77 23.27 26.06
CA PHE A 563 -13.01 23.89 26.50
C PHE A 563 -12.75 25.17 27.29
N VAL A 564 -11.85 25.15 28.29
CA VAL A 564 -11.52 26.29 29.14
C VAL A 564 -11.00 27.46 28.31
N VAL A 565 -10.08 27.26 27.41
CA VAL A 565 -9.56 28.38 26.60
C VAL A 565 -10.62 28.94 25.65
N MET A 566 -11.52 28.10 25.12
CA MET A 566 -12.61 28.55 24.25
C MET A 566 -13.71 29.28 25.01
N ILE A 567 -14.07 28.85 26.24
CA ILE A 567 -15.06 29.56 27.06
C ILE A 567 -14.51 30.89 27.53
N LEU A 568 -13.25 30.99 27.94
CA LEU A 568 -12.59 32.23 28.30
C LEU A 568 -12.56 33.24 27.14
N PHE A 569 -12.35 32.74 25.90
CA PHE A 569 -12.48 33.55 24.70
C PHE A 569 -13.92 34.04 24.51
N SER A 570 -14.90 33.16 24.62
CA SER A 570 -16.31 33.50 24.48
C SER A 570 -16.80 34.50 25.54
N LEU A 571 -16.15 34.56 26.72
CA LEU A 571 -16.41 35.50 27.81
C LEU A 571 -15.54 36.77 27.72
N ASN A 572 -14.81 36.99 26.62
CA ASN A 572 -13.88 38.09 26.38
C ASN A 572 -12.73 38.22 27.42
N LYS A 573 -12.43 37.18 28.19
CA LYS A 573 -11.26 37.11 29.08
C LYS A 573 -9.98 36.90 28.32
N VAL A 574 -10.02 36.05 27.26
CA VAL A 574 -8.97 35.89 26.24
C VAL A 574 -9.42 36.65 25.00
N ARG A 575 -8.72 37.73 24.63
CA ARG A 575 -9.16 38.63 23.54
C ARG A 575 -8.55 38.28 22.18
N LYS A 576 -7.42 37.56 22.15
CA LYS A 576 -6.69 37.26 20.93
C LYS A 576 -6.95 35.82 20.50
N GLU A 577 -7.53 35.64 19.32
CA GLU A 577 -7.82 34.29 18.72
C GLU A 577 -6.56 33.47 18.54
N ILE A 578 -5.41 34.14 18.31
CA ILE A 578 -4.13 33.43 18.13
C ILE A 578 -3.75 32.65 19.39
N ILE A 579 -4.10 33.13 20.59
CA ILE A 579 -3.85 32.42 21.86
C ILE A 579 -4.68 31.12 21.90
N VAL A 580 -5.97 31.21 21.52
CA VAL A 580 -6.86 30.05 21.50
C VAL A 580 -6.32 28.97 20.54
N VAL A 581 -5.95 29.40 19.32
CA VAL A 581 -5.42 28.47 18.30
C VAL A 581 -4.08 27.89 18.73
N ALA A 582 -3.21 28.68 19.37
CA ALA A 582 -1.92 28.20 19.85
C ALA A 582 -2.06 27.19 20.99
N VAL A 583 -2.93 27.45 21.98
CA VAL A 583 -3.19 26.53 23.09
C VAL A 583 -3.81 25.23 22.59
N ILE A 584 -4.83 25.32 21.75
CA ILE A 584 -5.45 24.14 21.13
C ILE A 584 -4.41 23.37 20.31
N GLY A 585 -3.60 24.04 19.50
CA GLY A 585 -2.58 23.43 18.67
C GLY A 585 -1.51 22.69 19.49
N LEU A 586 -1.02 23.33 20.57
CA LEU A 586 -0.05 22.72 21.48
C LEU A 586 -0.66 21.52 22.21
N ALA A 587 -1.88 21.68 22.73
CA ALA A 587 -2.59 20.60 23.42
C ALA A 587 -2.87 19.39 22.47
N CYS A 588 -3.31 19.65 21.23
CA CYS A 588 -3.45 18.61 20.22
C CYS A 588 -2.11 17.92 19.90
N ALA A 589 -1.03 18.69 19.77
CA ALA A 589 0.28 18.12 19.48
C ALA A 589 0.76 17.22 20.65
N ILE A 590 0.60 17.65 21.90
CA ILE A 590 0.98 16.85 23.07
C ILE A 590 0.11 15.59 23.18
N ASP A 591 -1.19 15.72 22.96
CA ASP A 591 -2.17 14.64 23.01
C ASP A 591 -1.80 13.55 21.98
N LEU A 592 -1.73 13.91 20.71
CA LEU A 592 -1.48 12.98 19.62
C LEU A 592 -0.07 12.38 19.69
N TRP A 593 0.96 13.21 19.89
CA TRP A 593 2.35 12.78 20.02
C TRP A 593 2.53 11.76 21.15
N GLY A 594 1.86 11.95 22.29
CA GLY A 594 1.92 11.03 23.42
C GLY A 594 1.34 9.66 23.10
N VAL A 595 0.30 9.58 22.26
CA VAL A 595 -0.28 8.31 21.80
C VAL A 595 0.60 7.70 20.70
N ASP A 596 1.06 8.49 19.73
CA ASP A 596 1.88 8.04 18.62
C ASP A 596 3.18 7.35 19.08
N ARG A 597 3.79 7.86 20.15
CA ARG A 597 5.01 7.29 20.75
C ARG A 597 4.82 5.90 21.35
N ARG A 598 3.57 5.44 21.52
CA ARG A 598 3.28 4.07 21.92
C ARG A 598 3.55 3.07 20.79
N TYR A 599 3.48 3.52 19.52
CA TYR A 599 3.56 2.67 18.32
C TYR A 599 4.82 2.91 17.49
N LEU A 600 5.37 4.12 17.57
CA LEU A 600 6.56 4.49 16.82
C LEU A 600 7.42 5.43 17.63
N ASP A 601 8.48 4.90 18.22
CA ASP A 601 9.44 5.62 19.02
C ASP A 601 10.88 5.46 18.49
N LYS A 602 11.88 5.83 19.28
CA LYS A 602 13.29 5.75 18.86
C LYS A 602 13.82 4.33 18.73
N SER A 603 13.22 3.35 19.40
CA SER A 603 13.62 1.93 19.35
C SER A 603 13.34 1.29 18.00
N ASN A 604 12.34 1.81 17.26
CA ASN A 604 12.02 1.35 15.92
C ASN A 604 13.05 1.72 14.84
N PHE A 605 14.08 2.50 15.19
CA PHE A 605 15.08 2.98 14.23
C PHE A 605 16.34 2.17 14.30
N GLN A 606 16.78 1.65 13.16
CA GLN A 606 17.99 0.87 12.98
C GLN A 606 18.91 1.51 11.94
N LYS A 607 20.18 1.12 11.93
CA LYS A 607 21.09 1.51 10.86
C LYS A 607 20.75 0.74 9.59
N ALA A 608 20.98 1.35 8.43
CA ALA A 608 20.56 0.77 7.14
C ALA A 608 21.15 -0.64 6.90
N TYR A 609 22.38 -0.91 7.35
CA TYR A 609 23.00 -2.22 7.19
C TYR A 609 22.39 -3.31 8.09
N GLU A 610 21.76 -2.93 9.22
CA GLU A 610 21.06 -3.86 10.14
C GLU A 610 19.71 -4.31 9.58
N MET A 611 19.17 -3.55 8.62
CA MET A 611 17.87 -3.83 7.99
C MET A 611 17.99 -4.77 6.78
N THR A 612 19.18 -4.89 6.19
CA THR A 612 19.42 -5.80 5.07
C THR A 612 19.36 -7.24 5.57
N PRO A 613 18.63 -8.15 4.88
CA PRO A 613 18.63 -9.56 5.24
C PRO A 613 20.06 -10.09 5.40
N GLN A 614 20.32 -10.72 6.53
CA GLN A 614 21.64 -11.27 6.82
C GLN A 614 21.83 -12.62 6.14
N SER A 615 23.02 -12.86 5.61
CA SER A 615 23.34 -14.16 5.02
C SER A 615 23.56 -15.19 6.12
N THR A 616 22.90 -16.33 5.99
CA THR A 616 23.07 -17.49 6.91
C THR A 616 24.05 -18.48 6.33
N SER A 617 24.50 -19.45 7.15
CA SER A 617 25.34 -20.57 6.68
C SER A 617 24.69 -21.35 5.54
N ALA A 618 23.37 -21.54 5.57
CA ALA A 618 22.60 -22.18 4.50
C ALA A 618 22.66 -21.38 3.19
N ILE A 619 22.54 -20.06 3.27
CA ILE A 619 22.61 -19.18 2.09
C ILE A 619 24.02 -19.22 1.48
N GLU A 620 25.06 -19.11 2.29
CA GLU A 620 26.45 -19.18 1.79
C GLU A 620 26.78 -20.56 1.21
N GLY A 621 26.27 -21.66 1.81
CA GLY A 621 26.42 -23.00 1.29
C GLY A 621 25.79 -23.16 -0.11
N ILE A 622 24.59 -22.63 -0.34
CA ILE A 622 23.94 -22.64 -1.66
C ILE A 622 24.75 -21.80 -2.66
N LYS A 623 25.18 -20.59 -2.31
CA LYS A 623 25.99 -19.74 -3.20
C LYS A 623 27.26 -20.43 -3.64
N GLN A 624 27.97 -21.08 -2.71
CA GLN A 624 29.20 -21.82 -3.03
C GLN A 624 28.89 -23.00 -3.96
N GLN A 625 27.82 -23.75 -3.73
CA GLN A 625 27.45 -24.88 -4.56
C GLN A 625 27.06 -24.45 -5.98
N VAL A 626 26.26 -23.38 -6.11
CA VAL A 626 25.89 -22.78 -7.39
C VAL A 626 27.14 -22.34 -8.17
N ALA A 627 28.08 -21.65 -7.52
CA ALA A 627 29.30 -21.18 -8.15
C ALA A 627 30.22 -22.34 -8.57
N ASN A 628 30.40 -23.34 -7.70
CA ASN A 628 31.30 -24.50 -7.97
C ASN A 628 30.77 -25.40 -9.09
N GLN A 629 29.46 -25.53 -9.23
CA GLN A 629 28.83 -26.40 -10.25
C GLN A 629 28.42 -25.66 -11.53
N GLY A 630 28.58 -24.32 -11.57
CA GLY A 630 28.19 -23.49 -12.71
C GLY A 630 26.68 -23.56 -13.01
N ILE A 631 25.83 -23.63 -11.96
CA ILE A 631 24.38 -23.71 -12.11
C ILE A 631 23.83 -22.34 -12.53
N ASN A 632 23.25 -22.27 -13.72
CA ASN A 632 22.71 -21.03 -14.30
C ASN A 632 21.20 -20.88 -14.17
N HIS A 633 20.49 -21.91 -13.72
CA HIS A 633 19.05 -21.87 -13.44
C HIS A 633 18.71 -22.76 -12.23
N TYR A 634 18.02 -22.21 -11.27
CA TYR A 634 17.56 -22.90 -10.07
C TYR A 634 16.56 -22.03 -9.33
N ARG A 635 15.79 -22.62 -8.45
CA ARG A 635 15.00 -21.92 -7.42
C ARG A 635 15.24 -22.53 -6.04
N VAL A 636 14.96 -21.74 -5.01
CA VAL A 636 15.10 -22.15 -3.62
C VAL A 636 13.73 -22.32 -2.97
N TYR A 637 13.51 -23.44 -2.29
CA TYR A 637 12.39 -23.68 -1.41
C TYR A 637 12.86 -23.56 0.04
N ASN A 638 12.64 -22.40 0.65
CA ASN A 638 13.02 -22.16 2.04
C ASN A 638 11.88 -22.51 2.97
N MET A 639 11.98 -23.61 3.69
CA MET A 639 11.03 -24.07 4.70
C MET A 639 11.38 -23.60 6.13
N ALA A 640 12.55 -22.98 6.32
CA ALA A 640 12.96 -22.40 7.60
C ALA A 640 12.26 -21.05 7.90
N VAL A 641 11.60 -20.49 6.89
CA VAL A 641 10.77 -19.28 7.00
C VAL A 641 9.32 -19.57 6.59
N SER A 642 8.43 -18.59 6.74
CA SER A 642 7.07 -18.71 6.21
C SER A 642 7.08 -18.57 4.68
N THR A 643 7.46 -19.60 3.96
CA THR A 643 7.82 -19.61 2.54
C THR A 643 6.95 -18.72 1.64
N PHE A 644 5.62 -18.77 1.82
CA PHE A 644 4.66 -18.05 0.94
C PHE A 644 4.14 -16.73 1.55
N ASN A 645 4.74 -16.31 2.69
CA ASN A 645 4.49 -15.04 3.36
C ASN A 645 5.79 -14.34 3.81
N ASP A 646 6.91 -14.66 3.16
CA ASP A 646 8.23 -14.10 3.42
C ASP A 646 9.02 -13.95 2.13
N ALA A 647 9.66 -12.80 1.89
CA ALA A 647 10.49 -12.52 0.73
C ALA A 647 11.99 -12.41 1.05
N SER A 648 12.42 -12.79 2.26
CA SER A 648 13.84 -12.75 2.63
C SER A 648 14.70 -13.67 1.76
N THR A 649 14.16 -14.83 1.37
CA THR A 649 14.82 -15.75 0.43
C THR A 649 15.02 -15.10 -0.93
N SER A 650 14.03 -14.35 -1.41
CA SER A 650 14.06 -13.67 -2.72
C SER A 650 15.12 -12.58 -2.80
N TYR A 651 15.61 -12.08 -1.67
CA TYR A 651 16.73 -11.14 -1.62
C TYR A 651 18.04 -11.78 -2.12
N PHE A 652 18.20 -13.08 -1.94
CA PHE A 652 19.43 -13.81 -2.26
C PHE A 652 19.32 -14.69 -3.50
N PHE A 653 18.12 -15.24 -3.77
CA PHE A 653 17.89 -16.28 -4.76
C PHE A 653 16.52 -16.15 -5.43
N PRO A 654 16.35 -16.61 -6.67
CA PRO A 654 15.03 -16.92 -7.21
C PRO A 654 14.32 -17.94 -6.30
N SER A 655 13.07 -17.66 -5.91
CA SER A 655 12.33 -18.45 -4.93
C SER A 655 10.99 -18.95 -5.47
N ILE A 656 10.59 -20.15 -5.05
CA ILE A 656 9.21 -20.62 -5.26
C ILE A 656 8.24 -19.96 -4.26
N GLY A 657 8.76 -19.37 -3.20
CA GLY A 657 8.03 -18.60 -2.21
C GLY A 657 8.02 -17.11 -2.49
N GLY A 658 7.58 -16.32 -1.49
CA GLY A 658 7.57 -14.87 -1.58
C GLY A 658 6.46 -14.22 -0.73
N TYR A 659 6.43 -12.88 -0.74
CA TYR A 659 5.42 -12.08 -0.06
C TYR A 659 4.80 -11.06 -1.03
N HIS A 660 3.57 -11.31 -1.47
CA HIS A 660 2.86 -10.35 -2.32
C HIS A 660 1.34 -10.52 -2.23
N GLY A 661 0.62 -9.42 -2.09
CA GLY A 661 -0.85 -9.40 -1.95
C GLY A 661 -1.65 -9.56 -3.25
N ALA A 662 -0.98 -9.66 -4.39
CA ALA A 662 -1.57 -9.84 -5.72
C ALA A 662 -0.80 -10.89 -6.53
N LYS A 663 -0.42 -12.00 -5.90
CA LYS A 663 0.17 -13.15 -6.61
C LYS A 663 -0.85 -13.77 -7.59
N LEU A 664 -0.35 -14.49 -8.59
CA LEU A 664 -1.18 -15.15 -9.59
C LEU A 664 -2.10 -16.19 -8.93
N GLN A 665 -3.37 -16.22 -9.33
CA GLN A 665 -4.39 -17.10 -8.75
C GLN A 665 -4.01 -18.58 -8.94
N ARG A 666 -3.62 -18.99 -10.14
CA ARG A 666 -3.21 -20.37 -10.40
C ARG A 666 -1.98 -20.79 -9.60
N TYR A 667 -1.06 -19.85 -9.29
CA TYR A 667 0.06 -20.14 -8.42
C TYR A 667 -0.37 -20.29 -6.95
N GLN A 668 -1.33 -19.49 -6.48
CA GLN A 668 -1.92 -19.70 -5.15
C GLN A 668 -2.59 -21.09 -5.05
N GLU A 669 -3.25 -21.52 -6.11
CA GLU A 669 -3.87 -22.83 -6.18
C GLU A 669 -2.83 -23.97 -6.14
N ILE A 670 -1.69 -23.82 -6.82
CA ILE A 670 -0.54 -24.73 -6.66
C ILE A 670 -0.06 -24.76 -5.20
N ILE A 671 0.03 -23.62 -4.54
CA ILE A 671 0.39 -23.57 -3.10
C ILE A 671 -0.60 -24.38 -2.27
N ASP A 672 -1.90 -24.14 -2.46
CA ASP A 672 -2.96 -24.74 -1.64
C ASP A 672 -3.14 -26.24 -1.90
N PHE A 673 -3.06 -26.66 -3.16
CA PHE A 673 -3.27 -28.05 -3.57
C PHE A 673 -2.01 -28.91 -3.47
N CYS A 674 -0.83 -28.36 -3.82
CA CYS A 674 0.36 -29.16 -4.03
C CYS A 674 1.49 -28.87 -3.05
N LEU A 675 1.72 -27.60 -2.65
CA LEU A 675 2.92 -27.23 -1.89
C LEU A 675 2.70 -27.19 -0.38
N GLN A 676 1.46 -26.96 0.08
CA GLN A 676 1.11 -26.92 1.51
C GLN A 676 0.11 -28.02 1.95
N ASN A 677 -0.26 -28.92 1.07
CA ASN A 677 -1.19 -30.01 1.35
C ASN A 677 -0.47 -31.20 1.97
N ARG A 678 -0.87 -31.60 3.19
CA ARG A 678 -0.27 -32.73 3.91
C ARG A 678 -0.62 -34.12 3.33
N SER A 679 -1.62 -34.22 2.45
CA SER A 679 -2.10 -35.51 1.96
C SER A 679 -1.15 -36.20 0.96
N TYR A 680 -0.18 -35.47 0.41
CA TYR A 680 0.82 -36.04 -0.53
C TYR A 680 1.91 -36.87 0.14
N VAL A 681 2.15 -36.72 1.43
CA VAL A 681 3.23 -37.37 2.20
C VAL A 681 3.28 -38.89 2.03
N GLN A 682 2.12 -39.54 1.87
CA GLN A 682 2.08 -40.99 1.86
C GLN A 682 2.30 -41.61 0.47
N LYS A 683 1.95 -40.91 -0.60
CA LYS A 683 2.03 -41.43 -1.95
C LYS A 683 3.43 -41.26 -2.58
N ASP A 684 3.99 -40.06 -2.47
CA ASP A 684 5.30 -39.72 -3.08
C ASP A 684 6.48 -40.41 -2.36
N LEU A 685 6.30 -40.85 -1.12
CA LEU A 685 7.31 -41.52 -0.32
C LEU A 685 7.21 -43.07 -0.35
N ALA A 686 6.28 -43.63 -1.14
CA ALA A 686 6.10 -45.09 -1.24
C ALA A 686 7.17 -45.76 -2.11
N ASP A 687 7.89 -45.02 -2.96
CA ASP A 687 8.93 -45.55 -3.82
C ASP A 687 10.26 -45.71 -3.06
N THR A 688 10.53 -46.93 -2.59
CA THR A 688 11.72 -47.27 -1.81
C THR A 688 13.02 -47.12 -2.59
N ALA A 689 13.01 -47.24 -3.93
CA ALA A 689 14.19 -47.10 -4.76
C ALA A 689 14.60 -45.61 -4.87
N LEU A 690 13.65 -44.69 -4.97
CA LEU A 690 13.89 -43.24 -4.93
C LEU A 690 14.33 -42.76 -3.56
N LEU A 691 13.81 -43.37 -2.46
CA LEU A 691 14.24 -43.08 -1.09
C LEU A 691 15.72 -43.37 -0.85
N ALA A 692 16.23 -44.45 -1.42
CA ALA A 692 17.59 -44.95 -1.10
C ALA A 692 18.71 -43.97 -1.48
N ASN A 693 18.50 -43.15 -2.52
CA ASN A 693 19.52 -42.27 -3.09
C ASN A 693 19.19 -40.75 -3.01
N ASN A 694 18.12 -40.37 -2.31
CA ASN A 694 17.68 -38.96 -2.27
C ASN A 694 17.51 -38.46 -0.84
N GLN A 695 18.47 -37.65 -0.39
CA GLN A 695 18.48 -37.08 0.98
C GLN A 695 17.23 -36.29 1.30
N LEU A 696 16.67 -35.57 0.35
CA LEU A 696 15.44 -34.79 0.53
C LEU A 696 14.24 -35.70 0.80
N ARG A 697 14.09 -36.80 0.02
CA ARG A 697 13.02 -37.79 0.22
C ARG A 697 13.17 -38.54 1.54
N GLN A 698 14.42 -38.87 1.93
CA GLN A 698 14.72 -39.45 3.26
C GLN A 698 14.30 -38.53 4.38
N PHE A 699 14.58 -37.23 4.26
CA PHE A 699 14.16 -36.24 5.24
C PHE A 699 12.63 -36.22 5.38
N PHE A 700 11.88 -36.08 4.31
CA PHE A 700 10.42 -36.07 4.37
C PHE A 700 9.84 -37.38 4.90
N PHE A 701 10.43 -38.50 4.58
CA PHE A 701 10.03 -39.79 5.12
C PHE A 701 10.24 -39.87 6.65
N GLN A 702 11.41 -39.43 7.10
CA GLN A 702 11.76 -39.43 8.54
C GLN A 702 10.89 -38.47 9.36
N TYR A 703 10.64 -37.27 8.84
CA TYR A 703 9.95 -36.18 9.54
C TYR A 703 8.49 -35.98 9.09
N ARG A 704 7.88 -36.96 8.41
CA ARG A 704 6.53 -36.88 7.82
C ARG A 704 5.40 -36.47 8.78
N ASN A 705 5.55 -36.70 10.08
CA ASN A 705 4.57 -36.30 11.08
C ASN A 705 4.82 -34.90 11.64
N MET A 706 5.97 -34.30 11.39
CA MET A 706 6.41 -33.02 11.97
C MET A 706 6.44 -31.89 10.94
N VAL A 707 6.78 -32.23 9.71
CA VAL A 707 6.95 -31.24 8.62
C VAL A 707 5.98 -31.58 7.48
N PRO A 708 5.26 -30.59 6.91
CA PRO A 708 4.44 -30.78 5.72
C PRO A 708 5.34 -31.19 4.53
N CYS A 709 5.00 -32.29 3.84
CA CYS A 709 5.67 -32.68 2.61
C CYS A 709 4.91 -32.06 1.41
N PRO A 710 5.57 -31.27 0.55
CA PRO A 710 4.97 -30.82 -0.69
C PRO A 710 4.88 -31.98 -1.72
N ASN A 711 4.08 -31.79 -2.76
CA ASN A 711 4.12 -32.66 -3.94
C ASN A 711 5.47 -32.50 -4.64
N LEU A 712 6.32 -33.50 -4.54
CA LEU A 712 7.70 -33.42 -5.03
C LEU A 712 7.77 -33.31 -6.56
N GLY A 713 6.83 -33.91 -7.32
CA GLY A 713 6.78 -33.75 -8.78
C GLY A 713 6.49 -32.30 -9.18
N VAL A 714 5.64 -31.61 -8.43
CA VAL A 714 5.37 -30.19 -8.64
C VAL A 714 6.57 -29.32 -8.25
N VAL A 715 7.26 -29.67 -7.18
CA VAL A 715 8.50 -29.00 -6.78
C VAL A 715 9.60 -29.17 -7.82
N ASP A 716 9.72 -30.38 -8.40
CA ASP A 716 10.70 -30.70 -9.44
C ASP A 716 10.46 -29.92 -10.75
N MET A 717 9.17 -29.77 -11.18
CA MET A 717 8.83 -28.98 -12.37
C MET A 717 9.06 -27.47 -12.17
N LEU A 718 8.99 -26.96 -10.94
CA LEU A 718 9.32 -25.59 -10.60
C LEU A 718 10.83 -25.34 -10.48
N ASP A 719 11.67 -26.33 -10.76
CA ASP A 719 13.13 -26.33 -10.64
C ASP A 719 13.62 -25.86 -9.25
N ALA A 720 12.92 -26.30 -8.18
CA ALA A 720 13.38 -26.07 -6.82
C ALA A 720 14.57 -26.98 -6.51
N LYS A 721 15.72 -26.55 -6.95
CA LYS A 721 16.99 -27.29 -6.90
C LYS A 721 17.62 -27.31 -5.53
N PHE A 722 17.27 -26.32 -4.69
CA PHE A 722 17.73 -26.22 -3.32
C PHE A 722 16.57 -26.08 -2.37
N PHE A 723 16.66 -26.80 -1.25
CA PHE A 723 15.80 -26.63 -0.08
C PHE A 723 16.60 -26.06 1.07
N ILE A 724 15.99 -25.20 1.88
CA ILE A 724 16.48 -24.84 3.21
C ILE A 724 15.51 -25.43 4.20
N LEU A 725 15.93 -26.49 4.88
CA LEU A 725 15.09 -27.23 5.84
C LEU A 725 15.19 -26.62 7.24
N PRO A 726 14.11 -26.61 8.04
CA PRO A 726 14.09 -26.03 9.39
C PRO A 726 14.77 -26.95 10.42
N LEU A 727 16.04 -27.27 10.19
CA LEU A 727 16.88 -28.14 11.04
C LEU A 727 18.14 -27.38 11.47
N GLY A 728 18.70 -27.78 12.62
CA GLY A 728 19.95 -27.21 13.13
C GLY A 728 19.79 -25.81 13.72
N GLU A 729 20.83 -25.00 13.61
CA GLU A 729 20.88 -23.62 14.11
C GLU A 729 20.07 -22.64 13.25
N GLU A 730 20.00 -21.39 13.66
CA GLU A 730 19.30 -20.30 12.95
C GLU A 730 19.65 -20.26 11.46
N GLY A 731 18.62 -20.27 10.59
CA GLY A 731 18.76 -20.19 9.14
C GLY A 731 18.61 -21.54 8.40
N GLY A 732 18.52 -22.66 9.11
CA GLY A 732 18.24 -23.97 8.53
C GLY A 732 19.43 -24.64 7.84
N VAL A 733 19.17 -25.80 7.21
CA VAL A 733 20.18 -26.63 6.52
C VAL A 733 19.87 -26.69 5.03
N PRO A 734 20.85 -26.39 4.15
CA PRO A 734 20.66 -26.48 2.70
C PRO A 734 20.72 -27.93 2.25
N VAL A 735 19.78 -28.33 1.40
CA VAL A 735 19.73 -29.68 0.79
C VAL A 735 19.53 -29.54 -0.71
N TYR A 736 20.33 -30.26 -1.48
CA TYR A 736 20.24 -30.30 -2.95
C TYR A 736 19.15 -31.27 -3.39
N ASN A 737 18.34 -30.88 -4.38
CA ASN A 737 17.35 -31.73 -5.05
C ASN A 737 17.86 -32.16 -6.43
N PRO A 738 18.27 -33.41 -6.58
CA PRO A 738 18.77 -33.91 -7.86
C PRO A 738 17.67 -34.15 -8.90
N GLU A 739 16.40 -34.24 -8.46
CA GLU A 739 15.25 -34.50 -9.32
C GLU A 739 14.67 -33.27 -10.00
N ALA A 740 15.11 -32.06 -9.61
CA ALA A 740 14.68 -30.82 -10.24
C ALA A 740 14.88 -30.87 -11.76
N CYS A 741 13.86 -30.46 -12.52
CA CYS A 741 13.81 -30.65 -13.97
C CYS A 741 14.77 -29.77 -14.77
N GLY A 742 15.26 -28.68 -14.17
CA GLY A 742 16.09 -27.69 -14.86
C GLY A 742 15.24 -26.59 -15.52
N ALA A 743 15.90 -25.75 -16.31
CA ALA A 743 15.26 -24.63 -16.98
C ALA A 743 14.24 -25.03 -18.04
N ALA A 744 14.48 -26.16 -18.74
CA ALA A 744 13.57 -26.70 -19.72
C ALA A 744 13.89 -28.19 -19.97
N TRP A 745 12.89 -28.96 -20.41
CA TRP A 745 13.02 -30.38 -20.73
C TRP A 745 12.00 -30.83 -21.76
N PHE A 746 12.28 -31.94 -22.45
CA PHE A 746 11.35 -32.58 -23.37
C PHE A 746 10.52 -33.64 -22.64
N VAL A 747 9.27 -33.86 -23.11
CA VAL A 747 8.33 -34.83 -22.53
C VAL A 747 7.74 -35.76 -23.60
N PRO A 748 7.66 -37.10 -23.31
CA PRO A 748 7.13 -38.08 -24.26
C PRO A 748 5.60 -38.13 -24.35
N GLU A 749 4.89 -37.78 -23.26
CA GLU A 749 3.46 -38.04 -23.14
C GLU A 749 2.68 -36.77 -22.83
N ILE A 750 1.50 -36.62 -23.45
CA ILE A 750 0.56 -35.51 -23.16
C ILE A 750 -0.70 -36.09 -22.50
N LYS A 751 -1.01 -35.62 -21.31
CA LYS A 751 -2.27 -35.86 -20.61
C LYS A 751 -3.22 -34.71 -20.87
N TRP A 752 -4.32 -34.96 -21.57
CA TRP A 752 -5.28 -33.95 -21.93
C TRP A 752 -6.31 -33.78 -20.85
N ALA A 753 -6.44 -32.57 -20.30
CA ALA A 753 -7.44 -32.18 -19.34
C ALA A 753 -8.57 -31.37 -19.99
N ALA A 754 -9.82 -31.61 -19.58
CA ALA A 754 -10.98 -30.93 -20.15
C ALA A 754 -11.34 -29.61 -19.39
N SER A 755 -10.84 -29.45 -18.16
CA SER A 755 -11.13 -28.32 -17.29
C SER A 755 -9.93 -27.98 -16.41
N PRO A 756 -9.89 -26.77 -15.81
CA PRO A 756 -8.89 -26.42 -14.80
C PRO A 756 -8.85 -27.39 -13.60
N ASP A 757 -10.02 -27.93 -13.21
CA ASP A 757 -10.09 -28.96 -12.15
C ASP A 757 -9.33 -30.23 -12.54
N GLU A 758 -9.53 -30.71 -13.78
CA GLU A 758 -8.79 -31.86 -14.27
C GLU A 758 -7.28 -31.58 -14.42
N GLU A 759 -6.89 -30.34 -14.78
CA GLU A 759 -5.49 -29.94 -14.88
C GLU A 759 -4.79 -30.03 -13.52
N ILE A 760 -5.35 -29.42 -12.46
CA ILE A 760 -4.72 -29.40 -11.14
C ILE A 760 -4.73 -30.79 -10.48
N LEU A 761 -5.83 -31.54 -10.62
CA LEU A 761 -5.93 -32.91 -10.10
C LEU A 761 -4.99 -33.89 -10.84
N ALA A 762 -4.65 -33.60 -12.10
CA ALA A 762 -3.69 -34.40 -12.86
C ALA A 762 -2.27 -34.32 -12.31
N LEU A 763 -1.97 -33.31 -11.48
CA LEU A 763 -0.68 -33.17 -10.81
C LEU A 763 -0.56 -34.06 -9.57
N ASP A 764 -1.63 -34.73 -9.12
CA ASP A 764 -1.54 -35.76 -8.10
C ASP A 764 -0.73 -36.97 -8.64
N ASN A 765 0.31 -37.36 -7.93
CA ASN A 765 1.21 -38.42 -8.33
C ASN A 765 1.86 -38.21 -9.73
N PHE A 766 2.28 -36.98 -10.00
CA PHE A 766 2.76 -36.46 -11.27
C PHE A 766 4.27 -36.66 -11.45
N ASN A 767 4.68 -37.16 -12.62
CA ASN A 767 6.07 -37.19 -13.03
C ASN A 767 6.31 -36.21 -14.18
N PRO A 768 6.88 -35.02 -13.91
CA PRO A 768 7.04 -33.96 -14.90
C PRO A 768 7.96 -34.30 -16.05
N ARG A 769 8.87 -35.26 -15.87
CA ARG A 769 9.77 -35.69 -16.94
C ARG A 769 9.11 -36.66 -17.95
N ARG A 770 7.97 -37.24 -17.61
CA ARG A 770 7.26 -38.19 -18.47
C ARG A 770 5.96 -37.64 -19.03
N THR A 771 5.25 -36.82 -18.27
CA THR A 771 3.88 -36.42 -18.61
C THR A 771 3.75 -34.89 -18.57
N LEU A 772 3.20 -34.36 -19.65
CA LEU A 772 2.80 -32.96 -19.77
C LEU A 772 1.28 -32.87 -19.67
N VAL A 773 0.75 -32.09 -18.75
CA VAL A 773 -0.69 -31.82 -18.63
C VAL A 773 -1.04 -30.63 -19.49
N LEU A 774 -1.89 -30.82 -20.49
CA LEU A 774 -2.40 -29.74 -21.36
C LEU A 774 -3.92 -29.71 -21.40
N ASN A 775 -4.47 -28.49 -21.47
CA ASN A 775 -5.89 -28.31 -21.70
C ASN A 775 -6.30 -28.73 -23.11
N LYS A 776 -7.45 -29.40 -23.24
CA LYS A 776 -8.01 -29.85 -24.56
C LYS A 776 -8.20 -28.70 -25.55
N LYS A 777 -8.29 -27.43 -25.10
CA LYS A 777 -8.37 -26.26 -25.99
C LYS A 777 -7.17 -26.17 -26.96
N TYR A 778 -6.04 -26.75 -26.61
CA TYR A 778 -4.83 -26.72 -27.43
C TYR A 778 -4.71 -27.89 -28.44
N LYS A 779 -5.66 -28.82 -28.47
CA LYS A 779 -5.62 -29.96 -29.38
C LYS A 779 -5.54 -29.63 -30.89
N SER A 780 -6.11 -28.47 -31.26
CA SER A 780 -6.06 -27.98 -32.64
C SER A 780 -4.70 -27.37 -33.03
N ILE A 781 -3.90 -26.98 -32.03
CA ILE A 781 -2.60 -26.31 -32.22
C ILE A 781 -1.48 -27.35 -32.18
N VAL A 782 -1.58 -28.33 -31.28
CA VAL A 782 -0.54 -29.36 -31.08
C VAL A 782 -0.65 -30.41 -32.18
N LYS A 783 0.42 -30.53 -32.97
CA LYS A 783 0.52 -31.55 -33.99
C LYS A 783 0.97 -32.87 -33.35
N GLN A 784 0.57 -34.00 -33.93
CA GLN A 784 0.99 -35.32 -33.45
C GLN A 784 2.51 -35.46 -33.63
N SER A 785 3.21 -35.82 -32.55
CA SER A 785 4.63 -36.07 -32.60
C SER A 785 4.93 -37.35 -33.41
N THR A 786 6.02 -37.36 -34.16
CA THR A 786 6.49 -38.52 -34.94
C THR A 786 7.33 -39.50 -34.11
N GLY A 787 7.65 -39.14 -32.86
CA GLY A 787 8.44 -39.94 -31.93
C GLY A 787 9.02 -39.07 -30.82
N PHE A 788 9.67 -39.68 -29.84
CA PHE A 788 10.39 -39.02 -28.76
C PHE A 788 11.90 -39.25 -28.90
N ASP A 789 12.68 -38.18 -28.84
CA ASP A 789 14.13 -38.20 -28.85
C ASP A 789 14.66 -38.04 -27.42
N GLU A 790 15.04 -39.15 -26.80
CA GLU A 790 15.58 -39.17 -25.43
C GLU A 790 16.96 -38.48 -25.31
N GLN A 791 17.67 -38.29 -26.44
CA GLN A 791 18.96 -37.60 -26.44
C GLN A 791 18.88 -36.12 -26.70
N ALA A 792 17.68 -35.62 -27.02
CA ALA A 792 17.46 -34.21 -27.23
C ALA A 792 17.80 -33.42 -25.99
N LYS A 793 18.51 -32.30 -26.17
CA LYS A 793 18.89 -31.37 -25.10
C LYS A 793 18.37 -29.97 -25.41
N ILE A 794 17.91 -29.31 -24.39
CA ILE A 794 17.53 -27.91 -24.41
C ILE A 794 18.25 -27.21 -23.27
N GLU A 795 18.95 -26.14 -23.58
CA GLU A 795 19.81 -25.44 -22.62
C GLU A 795 19.48 -23.95 -22.62
N LEU A 796 19.36 -23.37 -21.43
CA LEU A 796 19.24 -21.90 -21.23
C LEU A 796 20.61 -21.26 -21.46
N GLU A 797 20.69 -20.27 -22.33
CA GLU A 797 21.92 -19.51 -22.54
C GLU A 797 22.25 -18.63 -21.33
N PRO A 798 23.49 -18.71 -20.80
CA PRO A 798 23.91 -17.81 -19.71
C PRO A 798 23.85 -16.36 -20.14
N GLN A 799 23.38 -15.48 -19.25
CA GLN A 799 23.36 -14.04 -19.45
C GLN A 799 24.44 -13.35 -18.63
N ALA A 800 25.13 -12.38 -19.19
CA ALA A 800 26.14 -11.59 -18.48
C ALA A 800 25.51 -10.75 -17.37
N VAL A 801 24.33 -10.23 -17.60
CA VAL A 801 23.44 -9.59 -16.62
C VAL A 801 22.09 -10.29 -16.72
N HIS A 802 21.58 -10.77 -15.61
CA HIS A 802 20.28 -11.43 -15.58
C HIS A 802 19.18 -10.44 -16.03
N ASN A 803 18.50 -10.77 -17.13
CA ASN A 803 17.37 -10.01 -17.63
C ASN A 803 16.07 -10.79 -17.36
N PRO A 804 15.22 -10.32 -16.44
CA PRO A 804 13.97 -11.01 -16.13
C PRO A 804 12.98 -11.03 -17.32
N ASP A 805 13.03 -10.04 -18.20
CA ASP A 805 12.13 -9.88 -19.36
C ASP A 805 12.56 -10.69 -20.60
N TYR A 806 13.69 -11.41 -20.52
CA TYR A 806 14.23 -12.11 -21.66
C TYR A 806 14.85 -13.44 -21.28
N LYS A 807 14.47 -14.51 -21.99
CA LYS A 807 15.07 -15.85 -21.86
C LYS A 807 15.42 -16.39 -23.23
N LYS A 808 16.60 -16.96 -23.38
CA LYS A 808 17.06 -17.57 -24.64
C LYS A 808 17.53 -18.98 -24.40
N TYR A 809 17.02 -19.92 -25.21
CA TYR A 809 17.35 -21.33 -25.15
C TYR A 809 17.89 -21.81 -26.51
N THR A 810 18.81 -22.74 -26.46
CA THR A 810 19.25 -23.48 -27.63
C THR A 810 18.91 -24.94 -27.45
N TYR A 811 18.45 -25.59 -28.50
CA TYR A 811 18.18 -27.03 -28.47
C TYR A 811 18.57 -27.73 -29.73
N THR A 812 18.71 -29.07 -29.63
CA THR A 812 18.88 -29.98 -30.77
C THR A 812 17.98 -31.17 -30.52
N SER A 813 17.17 -31.55 -31.53
CA SER A 813 16.25 -32.67 -31.46
C SER A 813 16.12 -33.34 -32.83
N ASN A 814 16.04 -34.67 -32.85
CA ASN A 814 15.82 -35.44 -34.08
C ASN A 814 14.34 -35.56 -34.46
N ASN A 815 13.43 -35.20 -33.54
CA ASN A 815 11.99 -35.29 -33.74
C ASN A 815 11.30 -33.96 -33.37
N ASP A 816 10.11 -33.75 -33.98
CA ASP A 816 9.20 -32.73 -33.47
C ASP A 816 8.62 -33.19 -32.13
N GLN A 817 8.83 -32.45 -31.04
CA GLN A 817 8.40 -32.89 -29.72
C GLN A 817 8.05 -31.72 -28.79
N MET A 818 7.35 -32.04 -27.70
CA MET A 818 6.94 -31.06 -26.72
C MET A 818 8.09 -30.76 -25.75
N ALA A 819 8.33 -29.47 -25.53
CA ALA A 819 9.21 -28.99 -24.48
C ALA A 819 8.42 -28.20 -23.42
N VAL A 820 8.75 -28.43 -22.16
CA VAL A 820 8.26 -27.67 -21.01
C VAL A 820 9.36 -26.76 -20.51
N PHE A 821 9.02 -25.55 -20.12
CA PHE A 821 9.93 -24.57 -19.57
C PHE A 821 9.52 -24.28 -18.13
N SER A 822 10.47 -24.31 -17.21
CA SER A 822 10.25 -23.99 -15.79
C SER A 822 10.00 -22.49 -15.59
N GLU A 823 9.12 -21.90 -16.41
CA GLU A 823 8.77 -20.50 -16.43
C GLU A 823 7.25 -20.36 -16.26
N ILE A 824 6.82 -19.45 -15.37
CA ILE A 824 5.40 -19.25 -15.09
C ILE A 824 4.69 -18.66 -16.31
N TYR A 825 3.60 -19.30 -16.70
CA TYR A 825 2.73 -18.81 -17.77
C TYR A 825 1.97 -17.57 -17.31
N TYR A 826 2.02 -16.53 -18.13
CA TYR A 826 1.18 -15.34 -18.01
C TYR A 826 0.67 -14.95 -19.39
N GLU A 827 -0.65 -14.78 -19.52
CA GLU A 827 -1.31 -14.60 -20.81
C GLU A 827 -1.07 -13.18 -21.38
N GLY A 828 -0.67 -13.12 -22.64
CA GLY A 828 -0.68 -11.92 -23.47
C GLY A 828 0.62 -11.12 -23.50
N ASP A 829 1.39 -11.06 -22.42
CA ASP A 829 2.59 -10.20 -22.36
C ASP A 829 3.90 -10.93 -22.69
N TRP A 830 3.94 -12.26 -22.55
CA TRP A 830 5.04 -13.07 -23.02
C TRP A 830 4.84 -13.51 -24.46
N LYS A 831 5.85 -13.30 -25.29
CA LYS A 831 5.93 -13.79 -26.67
C LYS A 831 7.06 -14.79 -26.82
N ALA A 832 6.83 -15.86 -27.55
CA ALA A 832 7.86 -16.87 -27.87
C ALA A 832 8.20 -16.82 -29.33
N TYR A 833 9.49 -16.98 -29.64
CA TYR A 833 10.02 -17.03 -31.01
C TYR A 833 10.89 -18.26 -31.18
N ILE A 834 10.69 -18.98 -32.29
CA ILE A 834 11.61 -20.04 -32.74
C ILE A 834 12.31 -19.49 -33.98
N ASP A 835 13.64 -19.33 -33.91
CA ASP A 835 14.46 -18.71 -34.98
C ASP A 835 13.89 -17.36 -35.46
N GLY A 836 13.35 -16.57 -34.56
CA GLY A 836 12.76 -15.27 -34.86
C GLY A 836 11.31 -15.32 -35.37
N VAL A 837 10.68 -16.49 -35.50
CA VAL A 837 9.27 -16.65 -35.88
C VAL A 837 8.42 -16.82 -34.66
N GLU A 838 7.43 -15.95 -34.46
CA GLU A 838 6.53 -15.98 -33.33
C GLU A 838 5.74 -17.30 -33.29
N THR A 839 5.70 -17.92 -32.13
CA THR A 839 5.07 -19.22 -31.87
C THR A 839 4.14 -19.13 -30.64
N PRO A 840 2.92 -19.72 -30.68
CA PRO A 840 2.01 -19.68 -29.55
C PRO A 840 2.58 -20.39 -28.31
N ILE A 841 2.54 -19.75 -27.17
CA ILE A 841 2.88 -20.33 -25.86
C ILE A 841 1.67 -21.11 -25.36
N LEU A 842 1.89 -22.39 -24.98
CA LEU A 842 0.88 -23.24 -24.37
C LEU A 842 1.01 -23.18 -22.85
N GLN A 843 -0.12 -23.03 -22.15
CA GLN A 843 -0.17 -23.18 -20.71
C GLN A 843 -0.15 -24.68 -20.37
N ALA A 844 0.85 -25.08 -19.62
CA ALA A 844 1.17 -26.47 -19.31
C ALA A 844 1.28 -26.69 -17.80
N ASP A 845 1.03 -27.91 -17.35
CA ASP A 845 1.20 -28.33 -15.96
C ASP A 845 0.60 -27.31 -14.99
N TYR A 846 -0.55 -26.78 -15.36
CA TYR A 846 -1.36 -25.78 -14.67
C TYR A 846 -0.76 -24.36 -14.67
N VAL A 847 0.57 -24.20 -14.53
CA VAL A 847 1.23 -22.89 -14.34
C VAL A 847 2.43 -22.62 -15.23
N LEU A 848 2.95 -23.62 -15.97
CA LEU A 848 4.17 -23.49 -16.74
C LEU A 848 3.91 -23.16 -18.22
N ARG A 849 4.99 -22.89 -18.96
CA ARG A 849 4.98 -22.68 -20.42
C ARG A 849 5.43 -23.95 -21.13
N ALA A 850 4.79 -24.26 -22.26
CA ALA A 850 5.26 -25.29 -23.17
C ALA A 850 5.22 -24.80 -24.63
N LEU A 851 6.09 -25.37 -25.46
CA LEU A 851 6.12 -25.18 -26.91
C LEU A 851 6.24 -26.52 -27.60
N GLN A 852 5.64 -26.63 -28.77
CA GLN A 852 5.97 -27.70 -29.69
C GLN A 852 7.17 -27.26 -30.54
N LEU A 853 8.32 -27.93 -30.35
CA LEU A 853 9.56 -27.58 -30.98
C LEU A 853 9.80 -28.49 -32.20
N PRO A 854 10.17 -27.92 -33.38
CA PRO A 854 10.49 -28.71 -34.57
C PRO A 854 11.82 -29.46 -34.42
N LYS A 855 11.97 -30.52 -35.19
CA LYS A 855 13.25 -31.22 -35.30
C LYS A 855 14.33 -30.32 -35.89
N GLY A 856 15.56 -30.50 -35.42
CA GLY A 856 16.71 -29.71 -35.88
C GLY A 856 17.46 -29.05 -34.71
N LYS A 857 18.31 -28.11 -35.07
CA LYS A 857 19.00 -27.23 -34.14
C LYS A 857 18.39 -25.84 -34.28
N HIS A 858 17.79 -25.32 -33.22
CA HIS A 858 17.05 -24.10 -33.23
C HIS A 858 17.29 -23.28 -31.97
N VAL A 859 16.88 -22.01 -32.03
CA VAL A 859 16.92 -21.04 -30.92
C VAL A 859 15.50 -20.72 -30.54
N VAL A 860 15.20 -20.76 -29.22
CA VAL A 860 13.93 -20.32 -28.65
C VAL A 860 14.19 -19.07 -27.83
N GLU A 861 13.43 -18.02 -28.08
CA GLU A 861 13.47 -16.77 -27.31
C GLU A 861 12.09 -16.50 -26.69
N PHE A 862 12.08 -16.17 -25.41
CA PHE A 862 10.92 -15.58 -24.76
C PHE A 862 11.19 -14.12 -24.46
N LYS A 863 10.24 -13.26 -24.79
CA LYS A 863 10.31 -11.80 -24.56
C LYS A 863 9.06 -11.33 -23.85
N PHE A 864 9.24 -10.57 -22.77
CA PHE A 864 8.15 -9.92 -22.06
C PHE A 864 7.89 -8.54 -22.65
N GLU A 865 6.85 -8.42 -23.46
CA GLU A 865 6.53 -7.23 -24.25
C GLU A 865 5.07 -6.81 -24.06
N PRO A 866 4.72 -6.12 -22.96
CA PRO A 866 3.36 -5.67 -22.73
C PRO A 866 2.92 -4.63 -23.77
N ASP A 867 1.97 -4.98 -24.63
CA ASP A 867 1.46 -4.09 -25.69
C ASP A 867 0.85 -2.80 -25.13
N SER A 868 0.30 -2.85 -23.93
CA SER A 868 -0.31 -1.71 -23.25
C SER A 868 0.68 -0.58 -22.95
N LEU A 869 1.97 -0.86 -22.75
CA LEU A 869 2.99 0.18 -22.50
C LEU A 869 3.16 1.09 -23.71
N GLY A 870 3.39 0.53 -24.89
CA GLY A 870 3.57 1.28 -26.13
C GLY A 870 2.33 2.09 -26.51
N THR A 871 1.14 1.45 -26.40
CA THR A 871 -0.13 2.05 -26.78
C THR A 871 -0.50 3.27 -25.95
N PHE A 872 -0.24 3.26 -24.64
CA PHE A 872 -0.66 4.34 -23.73
C PHE A 872 0.42 5.41 -23.47
N THR A 873 1.65 5.23 -23.92
CA THR A 873 2.71 6.23 -23.78
C THR A 873 2.35 7.61 -24.36
N PRO A 874 1.74 7.76 -25.58
CA PRO A 874 1.28 9.05 -26.07
C PRO A 874 0.19 9.69 -25.21
N VAL A 875 -0.69 8.89 -24.61
CA VAL A 875 -1.74 9.36 -23.71
C VAL A 875 -1.15 9.91 -22.41
N ASN A 876 -0.13 9.23 -21.84
CA ASN A 876 0.61 9.70 -20.69
C ASN A 876 1.25 11.07 -20.94
N LEU A 877 1.91 11.24 -22.09
CA LEU A 877 2.54 12.50 -22.49
C LEU A 877 1.51 13.62 -22.66
N ALA A 878 0.43 13.36 -23.40
CA ALA A 878 -0.64 14.34 -23.62
C ALA A 878 -1.27 14.80 -22.29
N GLY A 879 -1.57 13.86 -21.39
CA GLY A 879 -2.08 14.16 -20.05
C GLY A 879 -1.11 15.01 -19.23
N SER A 880 0.17 14.69 -19.26
CA SER A 880 1.23 15.44 -18.56
C SER A 880 1.33 16.88 -19.04
N ILE A 881 1.24 17.10 -20.37
CA ILE A 881 1.22 18.44 -20.95
C ILE A 881 -0.04 19.20 -20.52
N LEU A 882 -1.23 18.59 -20.61
CA LEU A 882 -2.49 19.22 -20.23
C LEU A 882 -2.50 19.66 -18.76
N ILE A 883 -1.99 18.82 -17.85
CA ILE A 883 -1.87 19.13 -16.41
C ILE A 883 -0.92 20.31 -16.21
N THR A 884 0.23 20.28 -16.87
CA THR A 884 1.20 21.39 -16.80
C THR A 884 0.57 22.71 -17.24
N LEU A 885 -0.14 22.72 -18.37
CA LEU A 885 -0.83 23.89 -18.86
C LEU A 885 -1.94 24.37 -17.90
N LEU A 886 -2.72 23.45 -17.32
CA LEU A 886 -3.75 23.77 -16.35
C LEU A 886 -3.17 24.42 -15.10
N VAL A 887 -2.09 23.88 -14.56
CA VAL A 887 -1.40 24.44 -13.39
C VAL A 887 -0.82 25.81 -13.68
N LEU A 888 -0.16 25.99 -14.83
CA LEU A 888 0.38 27.29 -15.26
C LEU A 888 -0.74 28.33 -15.43
N ALA A 889 -1.87 27.93 -16.02
CA ALA A 889 -3.03 28.80 -16.16
C ALA A 889 -3.62 29.20 -14.80
N ALA A 890 -3.70 28.26 -13.87
CA ALA A 890 -4.19 28.51 -12.52
C ALA A 890 -3.29 29.49 -11.75
N ILE A 891 -1.95 29.31 -11.85
CA ILE A 891 -0.95 30.21 -11.24
C ILE A 891 -1.00 31.61 -11.89
N ALA A 892 -1.12 31.70 -13.21
CA ALA A 892 -1.14 32.97 -13.93
C ALA A 892 -2.44 33.75 -13.74
N SER A 893 -3.56 33.08 -13.48
CA SER A 893 -4.91 33.71 -13.46
C SER A 893 -5.05 34.87 -12.49
N PRO A 894 -4.52 34.87 -11.25
CA PRO A 894 -4.59 36.01 -10.35
C PRO A 894 -3.86 37.27 -10.87
N PHE A 895 -2.83 37.07 -11.67
CA PHE A 895 -2.04 38.15 -12.25
C PHE A 895 -2.67 38.71 -13.56
N LEU A 896 -3.31 37.83 -14.33
CA LEU A 896 -3.94 38.21 -15.60
C LEU A 896 -5.30 38.91 -15.44
N LYS A 897 -6.11 38.53 -14.43
CA LYS A 897 -7.42 39.14 -14.21
C LYS A 897 -7.41 40.66 -14.12
N PRO A 898 -6.55 41.32 -13.32
CA PRO A 898 -6.53 42.79 -13.23
C PRO A 898 -6.16 43.46 -14.57
N ILE A 899 -5.32 42.80 -15.38
CA ILE A 899 -4.88 43.30 -16.68
C ILE A 899 -6.04 43.25 -17.68
N ILE A 900 -6.76 42.11 -17.70
CA ILE A 900 -7.93 41.91 -18.57
C ILE A 900 -9.05 42.90 -18.21
N GLU A 901 -9.32 43.09 -16.92
CA GLU A 901 -10.33 44.04 -16.43
C GLU A 901 -9.98 45.49 -16.78
N LYS A 902 -8.70 45.90 -16.68
CA LYS A 902 -8.23 47.22 -17.11
C LYS A 902 -8.36 47.39 -18.63
N ARG A 903 -8.05 46.37 -19.43
CA ARG A 903 -8.23 46.42 -20.89
C ARG A 903 -9.70 46.54 -21.29
N LYS A 904 -10.59 45.75 -20.67
CA LYS A 904 -12.05 45.86 -20.88
C LYS A 904 -12.60 47.23 -20.53
N LYS A 905 -12.18 47.80 -19.38
CA LYS A 905 -12.56 49.16 -19.01
C LYS A 905 -12.01 50.25 -19.92
N ALA A 906 -10.81 50.06 -20.49
CA ALA A 906 -10.22 50.97 -21.47
C ALA A 906 -10.91 50.89 -22.85
N GLN A 907 -11.32 49.67 -23.27
CA GLN A 907 -12.09 49.48 -24.52
C GLN A 907 -13.51 50.07 -24.44
N VAL A 908 -14.18 49.93 -23.27
CA VAL A 908 -15.49 50.55 -23.07
C VAL A 908 -15.39 52.09 -23.07
N LYS A 909 -14.34 52.68 -22.46
CA LYS A 909 -14.07 54.13 -22.53
C LYS A 909 -13.61 54.66 -23.88
N ALA A 910 -13.12 53.79 -24.77
CA ALA A 910 -12.70 54.20 -26.10
C ALA A 910 -13.80 53.96 -27.17
N GLY A 911 -14.89 53.33 -26.80
CA GLY A 911 -16.08 53.10 -27.63
C GLY A 911 -17.28 54.00 -27.23
N GLU A 912 -17.17 54.75 -26.11
CA GLU A 912 -17.96 55.93 -25.72
C GLU A 912 -17.24 57.19 -26.30
#